data_d6664bdc9a40cca9f0f2e85e1c8fae94
#
_entry.id   d6664bdc9a40cca9f0f2e85e1c8fae94
#
_cell.length_a   1.000
_cell.length_b   1.000
_cell.length_c   1.000
_cell.angle_alpha   90.00
_cell.angle_beta   90.00
_cell.angle_gamma   90.00
#
_symmetry.space_group_name_H-M   'P 1'
#
loop_
_entity.id
_entity.type
_entity.pdbx_description
1 polymer ?
#
loop_
_entity_poly.entity_id
_entity_poly.type
_entity_poly.pdbx_seq_one_letter_code
_entity_poly.pdbx_strand_id
1 'polypeptide(L)'
;MESYLFKNKFIAVVYFITLNLLFIFNGYANLQRANPLENKYPIIPTPQEITYGDGELAFKTIHITASDFKNESDGLSAFFKKEGINESSNGVKIQIIKEQLPVINPDEAYKLSIDSDIKIWASTEKGAYYAIRTLQQIVRRKGQGGLLPKLEITDWPAFKIRGFMHDTGRNFQSVDQLKEQIEVLSQYKYNVFHWHLTDDPGWRLESKLYPQLQSEDATSRGKGKFYTQEDFKDIVAFCKARHITVIPEFDIPGHSQAFRKAMGFETMKDERALPTLLDLFDELCGLVSAEDMPFIHIGTDEVRNREEYVEDGFVKQIMDRVRAHDRDLIVWMEGIEVKGDSTSINQLWAQFDPRPGHRFIDSRANYINHLDPFAGMSRLFFQQPCRQPKGDSLALGGILCAWPDNNVANERDILKQNPIYPSIVFYSDAIWKGRKENKLDYWAKLPGLNTTELQEFKVFEDKVIVHRDFFFEGKEFPYIRQTDFQWNVIGPFENNNDVNLKFPVENALVASYNVDGEDYKWSEPKVGGTLHFKHFFGFPALTNEKTGTFYATMEVYSPDDRLQDFWVGFQGWSRSGGRRVGPFPDQGQWHTTNPKLWVNNVEIAPPNWKQPNLGTRTDEIPFIDEDYFYRSPTKIQLKKGWNTVLLKIPQDNNSWKWMFTCVPVDIENNQVREVSDLKFRTIF
;
A
#
# COMPACT_ATOMS: atom_id res chain seq x y z
N MET A 1 -58.34 -27.20 33.07
CA MET A 1 -57.16 -26.40 33.47
C MET A 1 -55.98 -26.63 32.51
N GLU A 2 -55.80 -27.80 31.93
CA GLU A 2 -54.72 -28.13 31.00
C GLU A 2 -54.84 -27.47 29.60
N SER A 3 -56.03 -27.22 29.09
CA SER A 3 -56.24 -26.60 27.78
C SER A 3 -55.92 -25.10 27.74
N TYR A 4 -55.90 -24.42 28.87
CA TYR A 4 -55.57 -23.00 29.00
C TYR A 4 -54.07 -22.76 29.07
N LEU A 5 -53.31 -23.70 29.61
CA LEU A 5 -51.86 -23.66 29.68
C LEU A 5 -51.19 -23.95 28.32
N PHE A 6 -51.82 -24.75 27.46
CA PHE A 6 -51.32 -25.06 26.11
C PHE A 6 -51.53 -23.88 25.15
N LYS A 7 -52.64 -23.15 25.24
CA LYS A 7 -52.91 -21.96 24.43
C LYS A 7 -51.93 -20.80 24.72
N ASN A 8 -51.62 -20.58 25.99
CA ASN A 8 -50.69 -19.53 26.39
C ASN A 8 -49.23 -19.84 26.05
N LYS A 9 -48.80 -21.12 26.06
CA LYS A 9 -47.46 -21.52 25.59
C LYS A 9 -47.32 -21.39 24.06
N PHE A 10 -48.40 -21.69 23.31
CA PHE A 10 -48.36 -21.55 21.85
C PHE A 10 -48.32 -20.07 21.42
N ILE A 11 -49.04 -19.20 22.09
CA ILE A 11 -49.01 -17.75 21.86
C ILE A 11 -47.65 -17.16 22.23
N ALA A 12 -47.00 -17.59 23.32
CA ALA A 12 -45.67 -17.15 23.71
C ALA A 12 -44.57 -17.60 22.72
N VAL A 13 -44.68 -18.82 22.19
CA VAL A 13 -43.75 -19.34 21.17
C VAL A 13 -43.93 -18.60 19.83
N VAL A 14 -45.17 -18.34 19.42
CA VAL A 14 -45.43 -17.56 18.19
C VAL A 14 -44.95 -16.11 18.34
N TYR A 15 -45.12 -15.48 19.51
CA TYR A 15 -44.57 -14.14 19.78
C TYR A 15 -43.03 -14.13 19.79
N PHE A 16 -42.42 -15.18 20.35
CA PHE A 16 -40.96 -15.29 20.37
C PHE A 16 -40.36 -15.53 18.97
N ILE A 17 -41.05 -16.31 18.14
CA ILE A 17 -40.65 -16.56 16.74
C ILE A 17 -40.89 -15.31 15.89
N THR A 18 -42.02 -14.60 16.07
CA THR A 18 -42.27 -13.34 15.34
C THR A 18 -41.36 -12.20 15.79
N LEU A 19 -41.01 -12.11 17.09
CA LEU A 19 -40.00 -11.13 17.54
C LEU A 19 -38.60 -11.44 17.00
N ASN A 20 -38.19 -12.71 16.98
CA ASN A 20 -36.90 -13.10 16.40
C ASN A 20 -36.87 -12.94 14.88
N LEU A 21 -37.96 -13.20 14.17
CA LEU A 21 -38.08 -12.92 12.74
C LEU A 21 -38.05 -11.41 12.45
N LEU A 22 -38.68 -10.58 13.30
CA LEU A 22 -38.59 -9.12 13.21
C LEU A 22 -37.19 -8.58 13.55
N PHE A 23 -36.46 -9.20 14.47
CA PHE A 23 -35.06 -8.88 14.74
C PHE A 23 -34.13 -9.35 13.61
N ILE A 24 -34.38 -10.50 13.00
CA ILE A 24 -33.67 -11.01 11.84
C ILE A 24 -33.98 -10.14 10.60
N PHE A 25 -35.26 -9.79 10.36
CA PHE A 25 -35.60 -8.90 9.23
C PHE A 25 -35.14 -7.46 9.47
N ASN A 26 -35.11 -6.93 10.68
CA ASN A 26 -34.47 -5.64 10.96
C ASN A 26 -32.94 -5.73 10.94
N GLY A 27 -32.36 -6.88 11.24
CA GLY A 27 -30.91 -7.14 11.05
C GLY A 27 -30.51 -7.21 9.58
N TYR A 28 -31.34 -7.77 8.71
CA TYR A 28 -31.12 -7.81 7.26
C TYR A 28 -31.50 -6.49 6.55
N ALA A 29 -32.39 -5.69 7.11
CA ALA A 29 -32.77 -4.38 6.57
C ALA A 29 -31.74 -3.27 6.88
N ASN A 30 -30.83 -3.51 7.82
CA ASN A 30 -29.66 -2.68 8.12
C ASN A 30 -28.39 -3.12 7.40
N LEU A 31 -28.44 -3.84 6.30
CA LEU A 31 -27.50 -3.70 5.21
C LEU A 31 -27.69 -2.25 4.71
N GLN A 32 -26.93 -1.33 5.32
CA GLN A 32 -26.95 0.08 5.00
C GLN A 32 -26.76 0.19 3.50
N ARG A 33 -27.79 0.62 2.78
CA ARG A 33 -27.61 1.20 1.46
C ARG A 33 -26.60 2.32 1.69
N ALA A 34 -25.39 2.18 1.11
CA ALA A 34 -24.38 3.21 1.19
C ALA A 34 -25.04 4.56 0.95
N ASN A 35 -24.84 5.51 1.86
CA ASN A 35 -25.45 6.83 1.69
C ASN A 35 -24.98 7.38 0.34
N PRO A 36 -25.87 7.83 -0.56
CA PRO A 36 -25.47 8.37 -1.86
C PRO A 36 -24.41 9.47 -1.75
N LEU A 37 -24.38 10.23 -0.66
CA LEU A 37 -23.36 11.24 -0.39
C LEU A 37 -22.00 10.63 -0.06
N GLU A 38 -21.93 9.46 0.59
CA GLU A 38 -20.68 8.77 0.87
C GLU A 38 -19.96 8.36 -0.41
N ASN A 39 -20.68 7.84 -1.40
CA ASN A 39 -20.11 7.48 -2.69
C ASN A 39 -19.70 8.71 -3.52
N LYS A 40 -20.44 9.83 -3.38
CA LYS A 40 -20.13 11.07 -4.09
C LYS A 40 -18.94 11.84 -3.48
N TYR A 41 -18.76 11.72 -2.16
CA TYR A 41 -17.75 12.42 -1.37
C TYR A 41 -16.92 11.44 -0.52
N PRO A 42 -16.18 10.53 -1.16
CA PRO A 42 -15.41 9.55 -0.42
C PRO A 42 -14.29 10.22 0.37
N ILE A 43 -14.10 9.74 1.59
CA ILE A 43 -13.03 10.19 2.49
C ILE A 43 -12.10 9.00 2.77
N ILE A 44 -10.80 9.19 2.54
CA ILE A 44 -9.75 8.24 2.87
C ILE A 44 -8.61 8.98 3.62
N PRO A 45 -8.17 8.51 4.77
CA PRO A 45 -8.70 7.38 5.54
C PRO A 45 -10.12 7.62 6.03
N THR A 46 -10.88 6.54 6.20
CA THR A 46 -12.26 6.59 6.70
C THR A 46 -12.27 7.18 8.11
N PRO A 47 -13.05 8.24 8.39
CA PRO A 47 -13.14 8.81 9.73
C PRO A 47 -13.62 7.80 10.78
N GLN A 48 -13.24 8.02 12.04
CA GLN A 48 -13.69 7.19 13.15
C GLN A 48 -15.23 7.26 13.27
N GLU A 49 -15.78 8.47 13.24
CA GLU A 49 -17.21 8.73 13.31
C GLU A 49 -17.61 9.72 12.22
N ILE A 50 -18.61 9.38 11.43
CA ILE A 50 -19.18 10.25 10.39
C ILE A 50 -20.70 10.06 10.32
N THR A 51 -21.40 11.16 10.20
CA THR A 51 -22.84 11.19 9.94
C THR A 51 -23.13 12.18 8.82
N TYR A 52 -23.75 11.72 7.76
CA TYR A 52 -24.21 12.59 6.66
C TYR A 52 -25.57 13.19 6.99
N GLY A 53 -25.68 14.51 6.82
CA GLY A 53 -26.96 15.24 6.87
C GLY A 53 -27.70 15.21 5.54
N ASP A 54 -28.82 15.91 5.48
CA ASP A 54 -29.62 16.00 4.26
C ASP A 54 -29.10 17.09 3.32
N GLY A 55 -28.66 16.65 2.14
CA GLY A 55 -28.29 17.53 1.03
C GLY A 55 -26.88 18.08 1.10
N GLU A 56 -26.66 19.18 0.39
CA GLU A 56 -25.36 19.76 0.12
C GLU A 56 -25.36 21.26 0.39
N LEU A 57 -24.24 21.79 0.85
CA LEU A 57 -23.96 23.22 0.97
C LEU A 57 -23.31 23.70 -0.34
N ALA A 58 -24.05 24.53 -1.09
CA ALA A 58 -23.55 25.21 -2.28
C ALA A 58 -23.14 26.63 -1.95
N PHE A 59 -21.95 27.07 -2.41
CA PHE A 59 -21.42 28.40 -2.11
C PHE A 59 -20.60 28.95 -3.29
N LYS A 60 -20.54 30.28 -3.39
CA LYS A 60 -19.72 30.98 -4.39
C LYS A 60 -18.41 31.50 -3.83
N THR A 61 -18.43 31.94 -2.58
CA THR A 61 -17.30 32.51 -1.87
C THR A 61 -17.27 31.97 -0.45
N ILE A 62 -16.13 32.05 0.20
CA ILE A 62 -15.94 31.71 1.61
C ILE A 62 -15.60 32.95 2.43
N HIS A 63 -15.72 32.84 3.75
CA HIS A 63 -15.29 33.86 4.72
C HIS A 63 -14.72 33.20 5.96
N ILE A 64 -13.40 33.22 6.12
CA ILE A 64 -12.75 32.71 7.33
C ILE A 64 -12.92 33.78 8.40
N THR A 65 -13.87 33.55 9.34
CA THR A 65 -14.28 34.57 10.33
C THR A 65 -13.44 34.56 11.59
N ALA A 66 -12.92 33.39 11.97
CA ALA A 66 -12.08 33.21 13.15
C ALA A 66 -11.19 31.98 12.98
N SER A 67 -9.97 32.07 13.44
CA SER A 67 -9.04 30.94 13.50
C SER A 67 -8.09 31.11 14.68
N ASP A 68 -8.06 30.10 15.53
CA ASP A 68 -7.03 29.97 16.58
C ASP A 68 -5.70 29.44 16.01
N PHE A 69 -5.71 28.96 14.74
CA PHE A 69 -4.58 28.39 14.03
C PHE A 69 -4.36 29.11 12.69
N LYS A 70 -3.47 30.12 12.74
CA LYS A 70 -3.28 31.02 11.60
C LYS A 70 -2.71 30.34 10.36
N ASN A 71 -1.69 29.49 10.52
CA ASN A 71 -1.03 28.83 9.38
C ASN A 71 -2.01 27.92 8.62
N GLU A 72 -2.84 27.17 9.35
CA GLU A 72 -3.85 26.26 8.79
C GLU A 72 -4.95 27.05 8.08
N SER A 73 -5.37 28.18 8.65
CA SER A 73 -6.37 29.05 7.99
C SER A 73 -5.84 29.71 6.72
N ASP A 74 -4.58 30.18 6.75
CA ASP A 74 -3.91 30.74 5.56
C ASP A 74 -3.75 29.67 4.47
N GLY A 75 -3.38 28.42 4.86
CA GLY A 75 -3.32 27.27 3.97
C GLY A 75 -4.69 26.91 3.33
N LEU A 76 -5.76 26.98 4.13
CA LEU A 76 -7.13 26.75 3.65
C LEU A 76 -7.58 27.84 2.67
N SER A 77 -7.28 29.10 2.98
CA SER A 77 -7.54 30.25 2.10
C SER A 77 -6.81 30.08 0.76
N ALA A 78 -5.52 29.73 0.80
CA ALA A 78 -4.72 29.46 -0.39
C ALA A 78 -5.29 28.31 -1.24
N PHE A 79 -5.76 27.22 -0.59
CA PHE A 79 -6.43 26.12 -1.27
C PHE A 79 -7.69 26.59 -2.02
N PHE A 80 -8.62 27.28 -1.34
CA PHE A 80 -9.84 27.75 -2.00
C PHE A 80 -9.54 28.73 -3.15
N LYS A 81 -8.55 29.61 -2.97
CA LYS A 81 -8.10 30.52 -4.04
C LYS A 81 -7.56 29.76 -5.25
N LYS A 82 -6.78 28.69 -5.04
CA LYS A 82 -6.30 27.80 -6.12
C LYS A 82 -7.47 27.14 -6.84
N GLU A 83 -8.50 26.75 -6.09
CA GLU A 83 -9.74 26.23 -6.66
C GLU A 83 -10.63 27.32 -7.32
N GLY A 84 -10.18 28.57 -7.38
CA GLY A 84 -10.92 29.69 -7.95
C GLY A 84 -12.13 30.13 -7.11
N ILE A 85 -12.13 29.82 -5.83
CA ILE A 85 -13.13 30.23 -4.83
C ILE A 85 -12.52 31.34 -3.98
N ASN A 86 -13.00 32.55 -4.13
CA ASN A 86 -12.44 33.72 -3.46
C ASN A 86 -13.07 33.95 -2.08
N GLU A 87 -12.37 34.66 -1.22
CA GLU A 87 -12.92 35.16 0.03
C GLU A 87 -13.81 36.40 -0.18
N SER A 88 -14.87 36.50 0.61
CA SER A 88 -15.79 37.61 0.65
C SER A 88 -16.50 37.68 1.99
N SER A 89 -16.75 38.88 2.52
CA SER A 89 -17.48 39.05 3.81
C SER A 89 -18.88 38.43 3.83
N ASN A 90 -19.48 38.20 2.65
CA ASN A 90 -20.77 37.53 2.48
C ASN A 90 -20.65 36.08 2.11
N GLY A 91 -19.44 35.50 2.14
CA GLY A 91 -19.19 34.08 1.85
C GLY A 91 -19.66 33.15 2.97
N VAL A 92 -19.68 31.83 2.65
CA VAL A 92 -19.91 30.82 3.69
C VAL A 92 -18.86 30.96 4.78
N LYS A 93 -19.32 31.04 6.01
CA LYS A 93 -18.43 31.24 7.16
C LYS A 93 -17.66 29.96 7.46
N ILE A 94 -16.37 30.14 7.73
CA ILE A 94 -15.47 29.08 8.19
C ILE A 94 -14.88 29.52 9.52
N GLN A 95 -14.98 28.66 10.52
CA GLN A 95 -14.41 28.88 11.85
C GLN A 95 -13.49 27.73 12.20
N ILE A 96 -12.28 28.02 12.66
CA ILE A 96 -11.33 27.03 13.16
C ILE A 96 -11.09 27.35 14.63
N ILE A 97 -11.54 26.47 15.53
CA ILE A 97 -11.69 26.72 16.95
C ILE A 97 -10.77 25.77 17.73
N LYS A 98 -10.01 26.29 18.66
CA LYS A 98 -9.20 25.46 19.57
C LYS A 98 -10.07 24.87 20.66
N GLU A 99 -10.17 23.54 20.68
CA GLU A 99 -10.96 22.81 21.66
C GLU A 99 -10.32 21.46 21.97
N GLN A 100 -10.26 21.10 23.26
CA GLN A 100 -9.75 19.78 23.68
C GLN A 100 -10.80 18.72 23.41
N LEU A 101 -10.44 17.73 22.59
CA LEU A 101 -11.32 16.59 22.26
C LEU A 101 -11.01 15.39 23.17
N PRO A 102 -12.01 14.76 23.81
CA PRO A 102 -11.83 13.66 24.76
C PRO A 102 -11.68 12.30 24.07
N VAL A 103 -10.67 12.17 23.20
CA VAL A 103 -10.39 10.97 22.41
C VAL A 103 -8.94 10.52 22.60
N ILE A 104 -8.58 9.34 22.10
CA ILE A 104 -7.17 8.93 22.05
C ILE A 104 -6.41 9.79 21.03
N ASN A 105 -5.12 10.03 21.28
CA ASN A 105 -4.27 10.88 20.43
C ASN A 105 -4.92 12.26 20.13
N PRO A 106 -5.33 13.02 21.16
CA PRO A 106 -6.11 14.25 21.01
C PRO A 106 -5.38 15.36 20.23
N ASP A 107 -4.04 15.33 20.20
CA ASP A 107 -3.23 16.31 19.48
C ASP A 107 -3.44 16.26 17.95
N GLU A 108 -3.91 15.13 17.45
CA GLU A 108 -4.17 14.94 16.02
C GLU A 108 -5.68 14.80 15.70
N ALA A 109 -6.51 14.95 16.73
CA ALA A 109 -7.95 14.81 16.60
C ALA A 109 -8.62 16.09 16.13
N TYR A 110 -9.75 15.93 15.45
CA TYR A 110 -10.59 17.05 15.03
C TYR A 110 -12.08 16.67 15.01
N LYS A 111 -12.92 17.72 15.06
CA LYS A 111 -14.32 17.65 14.70
C LYS A 111 -14.56 18.58 13.53
N LEU A 112 -15.36 18.15 12.54
CA LEU A 112 -15.75 18.93 11.37
C LEU A 112 -17.27 18.89 11.24
N SER A 113 -17.89 20.07 11.17
CA SER A 113 -19.32 20.22 10.93
C SER A 113 -19.53 21.06 9.69
N ILE A 114 -20.38 20.59 8.78
CA ILE A 114 -20.80 21.28 7.56
C ILE A 114 -22.31 21.27 7.48
N ASP A 115 -22.92 22.46 7.62
CA ASP A 115 -24.37 22.66 7.46
C ASP A 115 -24.65 23.96 6.68
N SER A 116 -25.01 25.05 7.31
CA SER A 116 -25.07 26.40 6.73
C SER A 116 -23.71 27.07 6.71
N ASP A 117 -22.84 26.70 7.64
CA ASP A 117 -21.48 27.16 7.84
C ASP A 117 -20.53 25.96 7.98
N ILE A 118 -19.25 26.22 7.96
CA ILE A 118 -18.21 25.21 8.18
C ILE A 118 -17.51 25.50 9.50
N LYS A 119 -17.48 24.50 10.39
CA LYS A 119 -16.79 24.63 11.68
C LYS A 119 -15.82 23.47 11.87
N ILE A 120 -14.61 23.80 12.30
CA ILE A 120 -13.54 22.86 12.63
C ILE A 120 -13.17 23.10 14.10
N TRP A 121 -13.14 22.04 14.90
CA TRP A 121 -12.59 22.07 16.25
C TRP A 121 -11.38 21.13 16.31
N ALA A 122 -10.30 21.58 16.92
CA ALA A 122 -9.09 20.80 17.09
C ALA A 122 -8.33 21.22 18.33
N SER A 123 -7.59 20.30 18.95
CA SER A 123 -6.76 20.61 20.12
C SER A 123 -5.47 21.34 19.76
N THR A 124 -4.93 21.04 18.57
CA THR A 124 -3.65 21.56 18.06
C THR A 124 -3.74 21.90 16.58
N GLU A 125 -2.67 22.53 16.06
CA GLU A 125 -2.48 22.79 14.62
C GLU A 125 -2.56 21.50 13.79
N LYS A 126 -2.01 20.37 14.27
CA LYS A 126 -2.07 19.07 13.57
C LYS A 126 -3.51 18.60 13.37
N GLY A 127 -4.34 18.67 14.41
CA GLY A 127 -5.75 18.32 14.30
C GLY A 127 -6.50 19.20 13.29
N ALA A 128 -6.28 20.52 13.34
CA ALA A 128 -6.84 21.47 12.36
C ALA A 128 -6.37 21.17 10.94
N TYR A 129 -5.10 20.84 10.76
CA TYR A 129 -4.53 20.43 9.48
C TYR A 129 -5.23 19.20 8.90
N TYR A 130 -5.44 18.14 9.70
CA TYR A 130 -6.12 16.93 9.22
C TYR A 130 -7.61 17.15 8.91
N ALA A 131 -8.27 18.04 9.65
CA ALA A 131 -9.63 18.47 9.29
C ALA A 131 -9.65 19.14 7.92
N ILE A 132 -8.69 20.01 7.65
CA ILE A 132 -8.54 20.69 6.35
C ILE A 132 -8.25 19.67 5.24
N ARG A 133 -7.39 18.68 5.47
CA ARG A 133 -7.15 17.61 4.49
C ARG A 133 -8.42 16.82 4.18
N THR A 134 -9.25 16.55 5.19
CA THR A 134 -10.56 15.93 4.97
C THR A 134 -11.49 16.85 4.16
N LEU A 135 -11.56 18.13 4.48
CA LEU A 135 -12.36 19.09 3.73
C LEU A 135 -11.92 19.19 2.26
N GLN A 136 -10.62 19.18 1.99
CA GLN A 136 -10.07 19.21 0.63
C GLN A 136 -10.47 18.00 -0.21
N GLN A 137 -10.63 16.82 0.41
CA GLN A 137 -11.08 15.62 -0.30
C GLN A 137 -12.55 15.68 -0.74
N ILE A 138 -13.38 16.44 -0.04
CA ILE A 138 -14.84 16.46 -0.27
C ILE A 138 -15.35 17.72 -0.98
N VAL A 139 -14.53 18.73 -1.17
CA VAL A 139 -14.93 19.89 -1.99
C VAL A 139 -15.07 19.47 -3.46
N ARG A 140 -16.17 19.83 -4.08
CA ARG A 140 -16.39 19.67 -5.52
C ARG A 140 -16.65 21.03 -6.16
N ARG A 141 -16.08 21.26 -7.32
CA ARG A 141 -16.34 22.50 -8.09
C ARG A 141 -17.78 22.53 -8.62
N LYS A 142 -18.43 23.68 -8.52
CA LYS A 142 -19.75 23.94 -9.10
C LYS A 142 -19.80 25.33 -9.71
N GLY A 143 -19.54 25.40 -11.01
CA GLY A 143 -19.41 26.70 -11.71
C GLY A 143 -18.24 27.52 -11.14
N GLN A 144 -18.51 28.73 -10.66
CA GLN A 144 -17.52 29.61 -10.02
C GLN A 144 -17.45 29.42 -8.50
N GLY A 145 -18.06 28.38 -7.94
CA GLY A 145 -18.12 28.13 -6.51
C GLY A 145 -17.83 26.67 -6.15
N GLY A 146 -18.20 26.29 -4.95
CA GLY A 146 -18.03 24.97 -4.38
C GLY A 146 -19.34 24.30 -3.97
N LEU A 147 -19.26 23.01 -3.76
CA LEU A 147 -20.30 22.14 -3.24
C LEU A 147 -19.68 21.21 -2.19
N LEU A 148 -20.29 21.09 -1.04
CA LEU A 148 -19.88 20.22 0.05
C LEU A 148 -21.07 19.40 0.56
N PRO A 149 -20.88 18.15 0.99
CA PRO A 149 -21.94 17.41 1.69
C PRO A 149 -22.19 18.04 3.06
N LYS A 150 -23.44 18.07 3.51
CA LYS A 150 -23.72 18.33 4.91
C LYS A 150 -23.34 17.11 5.74
N LEU A 151 -22.53 17.30 6.77
CA LEU A 151 -22.04 16.19 7.60
C LEU A 151 -21.51 16.65 8.96
N GLU A 152 -21.38 15.68 9.86
CA GLU A 152 -20.65 15.78 11.11
C GLU A 152 -19.58 14.69 11.14
N ILE A 153 -18.35 15.04 11.46
CA ILE A 153 -17.23 14.12 11.65
C ILE A 153 -16.61 14.37 13.03
N THR A 154 -16.30 13.28 13.75
CA THR A 154 -15.33 13.30 14.86
C THR A 154 -14.27 12.26 14.54
N ASP A 155 -13.00 12.69 14.46
CA ASP A 155 -11.94 11.85 13.90
C ASP A 155 -10.63 11.99 14.67
N TRP A 156 -9.91 10.88 14.78
CA TRP A 156 -8.61 10.77 15.44
C TRP A 156 -7.86 9.54 14.96
N PRO A 157 -6.50 9.55 14.95
CA PRO A 157 -5.73 8.38 14.54
C PRO A 157 -5.73 7.29 15.61
N ALA A 158 -5.83 6.04 15.19
CA ALA A 158 -5.67 4.88 16.07
C ALA A 158 -4.21 4.71 16.55
N PHE A 159 -3.23 5.12 15.74
CA PHE A 159 -1.80 4.97 16.01
C PHE A 159 -1.06 6.30 15.91
N LYS A 160 -0.04 6.49 16.77
CA LYS A 160 0.79 7.71 16.82
C LYS A 160 1.73 7.84 15.63
N ILE A 161 2.33 6.73 15.17
CA ILE A 161 3.24 6.69 14.02
C ILE A 161 2.50 6.07 12.84
N ARG A 162 2.45 6.82 11.75
CA ARG A 162 1.86 6.45 10.47
C ARG A 162 2.84 6.87 9.40
N GLY A 163 3.76 5.94 9.08
CA GLY A 163 4.93 6.27 8.29
C GLY A 163 4.94 5.65 6.89
N PHE A 164 5.74 6.29 6.07
CA PHE A 164 6.17 5.76 4.79
C PHE A 164 7.69 5.88 4.69
N MET A 165 8.35 4.77 4.34
CA MET A 165 9.79 4.72 4.12
C MET A 165 10.08 4.64 2.61
N HIS A 166 11.04 5.44 2.18
CA HIS A 166 11.57 5.39 0.83
C HIS A 166 13.07 5.16 0.83
N ASP A 167 13.49 4.10 0.16
CA ASP A 167 14.90 3.77 -0.03
C ASP A 167 15.46 4.51 -1.25
N THR A 168 16.16 5.60 -0.98
CA THR A 168 16.88 6.37 -1.99
C THR A 168 18.35 5.95 -2.11
N GLY A 169 18.85 5.18 -1.17
CA GLY A 169 20.16 4.56 -1.20
C GLY A 169 20.32 3.65 -2.40
N ARG A 170 19.34 2.75 -2.63
CA ARG A 170 19.36 1.83 -3.77
C ARG A 170 19.03 2.52 -5.09
N ASN A 171 18.01 3.36 -5.15
CA ASN A 171 17.65 4.13 -6.35
C ASN A 171 17.36 5.58 -5.99
N PHE A 172 18.20 6.49 -6.48
CA PHE A 172 18.04 7.92 -6.26
C PHE A 172 16.73 8.44 -6.83
N GLN A 173 16.08 9.35 -6.10
CA GLN A 173 14.94 10.12 -6.56
C GLN A 173 15.20 11.62 -6.38
N SER A 174 14.73 12.41 -7.33
CA SER A 174 14.85 13.87 -7.25
C SER A 174 14.07 14.44 -6.06
N VAL A 175 14.49 15.60 -5.57
CA VAL A 175 13.79 16.36 -4.53
C VAL A 175 12.33 16.63 -4.93
N ASP A 176 12.08 16.94 -6.20
CA ASP A 176 10.72 17.20 -6.70
C ASP A 176 9.85 15.94 -6.61
N GLN A 177 10.39 14.76 -6.98
CA GLN A 177 9.65 13.51 -6.86
C GLN A 177 9.40 13.12 -5.39
N LEU A 178 10.35 13.37 -4.49
CA LEU A 178 10.14 13.17 -3.04
C LEU A 178 9.06 14.12 -2.51
N LYS A 179 9.08 15.39 -2.88
CA LYS A 179 8.05 16.36 -2.48
C LYS A 179 6.66 15.98 -3.00
N GLU A 180 6.56 15.45 -4.23
CA GLU A 180 5.28 14.93 -4.75
C GLU A 180 4.74 13.80 -3.86
N GLN A 181 5.58 12.85 -3.48
CA GLN A 181 5.18 11.75 -2.61
C GLN A 181 4.81 12.24 -1.20
N ILE A 182 5.59 13.15 -0.61
CA ILE A 182 5.32 13.74 0.69
C ILE A 182 3.98 14.50 0.69
N GLU A 183 3.63 15.20 -0.40
CA GLU A 183 2.31 15.82 -0.54
C GLU A 183 1.19 14.77 -0.52
N VAL A 184 1.36 13.65 -1.23
CA VAL A 184 0.41 12.53 -1.19
C VAL A 184 0.30 11.96 0.23
N LEU A 185 1.43 11.71 0.92
CA LEU A 185 1.42 11.24 2.31
C LEU A 185 0.58 12.15 3.21
N SER A 186 0.78 13.45 3.06
CA SER A 186 0.06 14.48 3.79
C SER A 186 -1.46 14.44 3.55
N GLN A 187 -1.90 14.22 2.29
CA GLN A 187 -3.31 14.09 1.94
C GLN A 187 -3.99 12.89 2.62
N TYR A 188 -3.23 11.81 2.83
CA TYR A 188 -3.69 10.57 3.44
C TYR A 188 -3.30 10.44 4.92
N LYS A 189 -2.98 11.58 5.58
CA LYS A 189 -2.76 11.72 7.03
C LYS A 189 -1.60 10.89 7.59
N TYR A 190 -0.57 10.63 6.78
CA TYR A 190 0.71 10.15 7.28
C TYR A 190 1.44 11.28 8.02
N ASN A 191 2.22 10.91 9.06
CA ASN A 191 2.95 11.88 9.88
C ASN A 191 4.44 11.56 10.03
N VAL A 192 4.94 10.55 9.32
CA VAL A 192 6.36 10.16 9.31
C VAL A 192 6.81 9.88 7.89
N PHE A 193 7.92 10.49 7.49
CA PHE A 193 8.70 10.15 6.31
C PHE A 193 10.05 9.55 6.76
N HIS A 194 10.19 8.23 6.63
CA HIS A 194 11.43 7.53 6.92
C HIS A 194 12.29 7.53 5.66
N TRP A 195 13.41 8.22 5.71
CA TRP A 195 14.28 8.44 4.56
C TRP A 195 15.53 7.58 4.66
N HIS A 196 15.53 6.42 3.97
CA HIS A 196 16.66 5.51 3.89
C HIS A 196 17.68 6.08 2.89
N LEU A 197 18.69 6.78 3.45
CA LEU A 197 19.64 7.61 2.69
C LEU A 197 20.87 6.83 2.23
N THR A 198 21.17 5.70 2.85
CA THR A 198 22.40 4.95 2.59
C THR A 198 22.15 3.47 2.47
N ASP A 199 22.77 2.85 1.46
CA ASP A 199 22.76 1.40 1.24
C ASP A 199 23.98 1.00 0.38
N ASP A 200 24.15 -0.28 0.08
CA ASP A 200 25.24 -0.81 -0.74
C ASP A 200 25.43 -0.09 -2.09
N PRO A 201 24.36 0.30 -2.84
CA PRO A 201 24.52 1.03 -4.10
C PRO A 201 24.74 2.52 -3.95
N GLY A 202 24.45 3.13 -2.81
CA GLY A 202 24.55 4.57 -2.70
C GLY A 202 24.56 5.15 -1.31
N TRP A 203 25.49 6.07 -1.08
CA TRP A 203 25.45 7.07 -0.01
C TRP A 203 24.87 8.36 -0.58
N ARG A 204 23.74 8.83 -0.07
CA ARG A 204 22.96 9.89 -0.74
C ARG A 204 22.99 11.25 -0.05
N LEU A 205 23.60 11.41 1.11
CA LEU A 205 23.69 12.71 1.78
C LEU A 205 25.09 13.30 1.63
N GLU A 206 25.18 14.57 1.23
CA GLU A 206 26.41 15.33 1.19
C GLU A 206 27.07 15.38 2.56
N SER A 207 28.37 15.07 2.62
CA SER A 207 29.23 15.38 3.75
C SER A 207 30.28 16.42 3.36
N LYS A 208 30.37 17.49 4.13
CA LYS A 208 31.43 18.50 3.96
C LYS A 208 32.73 18.08 4.63
N LEU A 209 32.65 17.18 5.61
CA LEU A 209 33.83 16.61 6.27
C LEU A 209 34.49 15.53 5.41
N TYR A 210 33.70 14.76 4.67
CA TYR A 210 34.14 13.63 3.86
C TYR A 210 33.64 13.74 2.43
N PRO A 211 34.19 14.65 1.58
CA PRO A 211 33.70 14.90 0.22
C PRO A 211 33.76 13.69 -0.71
N GLN A 212 34.59 12.69 -0.43
CA GLN A 212 34.67 11.43 -1.18
C GLN A 212 33.37 10.64 -1.14
N LEU A 213 32.46 10.90 -0.19
CA LEU A 213 31.10 10.32 -0.14
C LEU A 213 30.18 10.83 -1.26
N GLN A 214 30.58 11.86 -2.01
CA GLN A 214 29.89 12.33 -3.23
C GLN A 214 30.52 11.75 -4.52
N SER A 215 31.55 10.92 -4.41
CA SER A 215 32.21 10.28 -5.55
C SER A 215 31.32 9.22 -6.23
N GLU A 216 31.72 8.81 -7.44
CA GLU A 216 31.07 7.70 -8.13
C GLU A 216 31.20 6.36 -7.39
N ASP A 217 32.23 6.19 -6.57
CA ASP A 217 32.44 4.99 -5.76
C ASP A 217 31.37 4.87 -4.65
N ALA A 218 30.88 6.01 -4.14
CA ALA A 218 29.79 6.07 -3.17
C ALA A 218 28.40 5.96 -3.81
N THR A 219 28.31 5.96 -5.12
CA THR A 219 27.04 6.02 -5.87
C THR A 219 27.03 5.07 -7.07
N SER A 220 27.20 3.77 -6.84
CA SER A 220 27.32 2.76 -7.91
C SER A 220 26.07 2.65 -8.79
N ARG A 221 24.87 3.00 -8.26
CA ARG A 221 23.66 3.25 -9.03
C ARG A 221 23.32 4.73 -8.98
N GLY A 222 22.87 5.33 -10.10
CA GLY A 222 22.65 6.76 -10.18
C GLY A 222 23.91 7.54 -9.82
N LYS A 223 25.00 7.26 -10.56
CA LYS A 223 26.33 7.81 -10.32
C LYS A 223 26.35 9.33 -10.16
N GLY A 224 27.00 9.82 -9.11
CA GLY A 224 27.12 11.23 -8.79
C GLY A 224 25.82 11.89 -8.32
N LYS A 225 24.74 11.13 -8.10
CA LYS A 225 23.48 11.65 -7.57
C LYS A 225 23.44 11.52 -6.05
N PHE A 226 23.31 12.65 -5.38
CA PHE A 226 23.18 12.77 -3.93
C PHE A 226 22.35 14.01 -3.60
N TYR A 227 21.92 14.14 -2.37
CA TYR A 227 21.24 15.32 -1.82
C TYR A 227 22.28 16.20 -1.17
N THR A 228 22.28 17.49 -1.49
CA THR A 228 23.06 18.48 -0.75
C THR A 228 22.49 18.64 0.65
N GLN A 229 23.25 19.20 1.58
CA GLN A 229 22.75 19.52 2.91
C GLN A 229 21.56 20.50 2.87
N GLU A 230 21.54 21.38 1.87
CA GLU A 230 20.41 22.30 1.67
C GLU A 230 19.17 21.56 1.13
N ASP A 231 19.31 20.57 0.22
CA ASP A 231 18.22 19.71 -0.20
C ASP A 231 17.60 18.96 0.99
N PHE A 232 18.46 18.47 1.89
CA PHE A 232 18.03 17.77 3.10
C PHE A 232 17.21 18.70 4.00
N LYS A 233 17.72 19.90 4.29
CA LYS A 233 17.00 20.91 5.09
C LYS A 233 15.68 21.33 4.45
N ASP A 234 15.65 21.47 3.14
CA ASP A 234 14.46 21.82 2.38
C ASP A 234 13.38 20.73 2.48
N ILE A 235 13.75 19.45 2.38
CA ILE A 235 12.83 18.32 2.61
C ILE A 235 12.32 18.30 4.05
N VAL A 236 13.18 18.51 5.06
CA VAL A 236 12.74 18.58 6.47
C VAL A 236 11.75 19.71 6.68
N ALA A 237 12.04 20.90 6.16
CA ALA A 237 11.14 22.05 6.24
C ALA A 237 9.82 21.82 5.51
N PHE A 238 9.87 21.18 4.32
CA PHE A 238 8.69 20.82 3.56
C PHE A 238 7.80 19.80 4.27
N CYS A 239 8.40 18.83 4.95
CA CYS A 239 7.71 17.86 5.81
C CYS A 239 7.10 18.54 7.03
N LYS A 240 7.88 19.40 7.75
CA LYS A 240 7.42 20.13 8.94
C LYS A 240 6.18 20.96 8.65
N ALA A 241 6.14 21.67 7.51
CA ALA A 241 4.97 22.45 7.08
C ALA A 241 3.71 21.60 6.81
N ARG A 242 3.86 20.25 6.79
CA ARG A 242 2.78 19.26 6.61
C ARG A 242 2.57 18.38 7.83
N HIS A 243 3.17 18.77 8.96
CA HIS A 243 3.16 18.00 10.20
C HIS A 243 3.69 16.56 10.04
N ILE A 244 4.64 16.37 9.12
CA ILE A 244 5.36 15.10 8.88
C ILE A 244 6.76 15.21 9.49
N THR A 245 7.11 14.26 10.34
CA THR A 245 8.45 14.12 10.91
C THR A 245 9.34 13.32 9.99
N VAL A 246 10.54 13.81 9.69
CA VAL A 246 11.55 13.05 8.94
C VAL A 246 12.34 12.16 9.90
N ILE A 247 12.49 10.90 9.55
CA ILE A 247 13.40 9.93 10.17
C ILE A 247 14.50 9.63 9.17
N PRO A 248 15.67 10.27 9.23
CA PRO A 248 16.79 9.91 8.35
C PRO A 248 17.43 8.61 8.83
N GLU A 249 17.86 7.80 7.89
CA GLU A 249 18.56 6.56 8.16
C GLU A 249 19.93 6.53 7.50
N PHE A 250 20.95 6.23 8.32
CA PHE A 250 22.24 5.72 7.88
C PHE A 250 22.32 4.27 8.28
N ASP A 251 22.16 3.37 7.33
CA ASP A 251 22.13 1.94 7.61
C ASP A 251 23.56 1.41 7.75
N ILE A 252 23.87 1.03 8.98
CA ILE A 252 25.21 0.58 9.42
C ILE A 252 25.09 -0.50 10.52
N PRO A 253 26.07 -1.36 10.66
CA PRO A 253 27.27 -1.56 9.86
C PRO A 253 27.02 -2.44 8.62
N GLY A 254 25.83 -3.09 8.49
CA GLY A 254 25.37 -3.72 7.26
C GLY A 254 25.17 -2.68 6.15
N HIS A 255 24.75 -3.12 4.96
CA HIS A 255 24.36 -2.22 3.84
C HIS A 255 25.29 -1.01 3.61
N SER A 256 26.59 -1.15 3.89
CA SER A 256 27.56 -0.06 3.96
C SER A 256 28.60 -0.08 2.83
N GLN A 257 28.36 -0.83 1.73
CA GLN A 257 29.36 -0.99 0.67
C GLN A 257 29.73 0.34 0.01
N ALA A 258 28.74 1.25 -0.22
CA ALA A 258 29.00 2.58 -0.78
C ALA A 258 29.93 3.40 0.12
N PHE A 259 29.65 3.43 1.44
CA PHE A 259 30.50 4.07 2.43
C PHE A 259 31.92 3.50 2.42
N ARG A 260 32.04 2.17 2.52
CA ARG A 260 33.36 1.51 2.57
C ARG A 260 34.18 1.74 1.32
N LYS A 261 33.57 1.67 0.14
CA LYS A 261 34.27 1.95 -1.12
C LYS A 261 34.79 3.38 -1.20
N ALA A 262 33.96 4.36 -0.89
CA ALA A 262 34.33 5.77 -0.92
C ALA A 262 35.43 6.10 0.08
N MET A 263 35.45 5.44 1.24
CA MET A 263 36.43 5.65 2.30
C MET A 263 37.68 4.75 2.17
N GLY A 264 37.66 3.75 1.27
CA GLY A 264 38.76 2.79 1.09
C GLY A 264 38.85 1.77 2.24
N PHE A 265 37.71 1.33 2.80
CA PHE A 265 37.65 0.34 3.85
C PHE A 265 37.25 -1.03 3.29
N GLU A 266 37.89 -2.11 3.73
CA GLU A 266 37.44 -3.47 3.39
C GLU A 266 36.26 -3.93 4.25
N THR A 267 36.33 -3.66 5.55
CA THR A 267 35.30 -3.99 6.55
C THR A 267 35.06 -2.79 7.47
N MET A 268 34.06 -2.88 8.32
CA MET A 268 33.80 -1.88 9.37
C MET A 268 34.75 -2.01 10.58
N LYS A 269 35.69 -2.95 10.56
CA LYS A 269 36.80 -3.06 11.52
C LYS A 269 37.98 -2.14 11.24
N ASP A 270 38.00 -1.47 10.09
CA ASP A 270 39.01 -0.43 9.85
C ASP A 270 38.95 0.61 10.98
N GLU A 271 40.12 0.89 11.60
CA GLU A 271 40.18 1.79 12.78
C GLU A 271 39.62 3.18 12.51
N ARG A 272 39.54 3.59 11.25
CA ARG A 272 38.96 4.88 10.82
C ARG A 272 37.44 4.84 10.67
N ALA A 273 36.82 3.64 10.55
CA ALA A 273 35.40 3.52 10.22
C ALA A 273 34.50 4.13 11.31
N LEU A 274 34.74 3.75 12.56
CA LEU A 274 33.95 4.27 13.68
C LEU A 274 34.11 5.79 13.89
N PRO A 275 35.35 6.36 13.96
CA PRO A 275 35.52 7.81 14.06
C PRO A 275 34.83 8.56 12.92
N THR A 276 34.96 8.10 11.67
CA THR A 276 34.30 8.72 10.52
C THR A 276 32.77 8.71 10.67
N LEU A 277 32.18 7.61 11.11
CA LEU A 277 30.73 7.54 11.31
C LEU A 277 30.27 8.45 12.45
N LEU A 278 31.03 8.53 13.54
CA LEU A 278 30.70 9.46 14.64
C LEU A 278 30.67 10.91 14.14
N ASP A 279 31.65 11.32 13.32
CA ASP A 279 31.69 12.65 12.69
C ASP A 279 30.50 12.86 11.74
N LEU A 280 30.10 11.82 10.97
CA LEU A 280 28.96 11.90 10.06
C LEU A 280 27.63 12.01 10.81
N PHE A 281 27.47 11.33 11.94
CA PHE A 281 26.29 11.50 12.78
C PHE A 281 26.26 12.88 13.46
N ASP A 282 27.42 13.41 13.88
CA ASP A 282 27.52 14.79 14.38
C ASP A 282 27.12 15.79 13.28
N GLU A 283 27.62 15.59 12.04
CA GLU A 283 27.26 16.43 10.90
C GLU A 283 25.76 16.36 10.62
N LEU A 284 25.17 15.16 10.53
CA LEU A 284 23.73 14.96 10.32
C LEU A 284 22.89 15.62 11.40
N CYS A 285 23.22 15.39 12.68
CA CYS A 285 22.51 15.96 13.81
C CYS A 285 22.63 17.48 13.88
N GLY A 286 23.73 18.04 13.35
CA GLY A 286 23.96 19.48 13.26
C GLY A 286 23.17 20.19 12.17
N LEU A 287 22.56 19.48 11.20
CA LEU A 287 21.84 20.10 10.08
C LEU A 287 20.55 20.79 10.51
N VAL A 288 19.81 20.18 11.44
CA VAL A 288 18.51 20.68 11.94
C VAL A 288 18.37 20.42 13.44
N SER A 289 17.44 21.12 14.09
CA SER A 289 17.20 21.00 15.53
C SER A 289 16.64 19.63 15.94
N ALA A 290 16.80 19.23 17.21
CA ALA A 290 16.21 18.00 17.74
C ALA A 290 14.68 18.04 17.74
N GLU A 291 14.10 19.24 17.88
CA GLU A 291 12.65 19.43 17.78
C GLU A 291 12.12 19.09 16.38
N ASP A 292 12.84 19.48 15.33
CA ASP A 292 12.42 19.27 13.94
C ASP A 292 12.73 17.86 13.44
N MET A 293 13.74 17.19 14.01
CA MET A 293 14.17 15.85 13.64
C MET A 293 14.49 15.05 14.91
N PRO A 294 13.48 14.61 15.67
CA PRO A 294 13.69 13.98 16.98
C PRO A 294 14.23 12.56 16.91
N PHE A 295 14.20 11.91 15.73
CA PHE A 295 14.57 10.51 15.54
C PHE A 295 15.73 10.37 14.57
N ILE A 296 16.63 9.44 14.87
CA ILE A 296 17.66 8.93 13.92
C ILE A 296 17.52 7.41 13.83
N HIS A 297 17.47 6.88 12.62
CA HIS A 297 17.53 5.45 12.36
C HIS A 297 18.97 5.07 11.98
N ILE A 298 19.52 4.02 12.61
CA ILE A 298 20.90 3.59 12.39
C ILE A 298 21.01 2.21 11.73
N GLY A 299 19.90 1.68 11.19
CA GLY A 299 19.87 0.38 10.55
C GLY A 299 20.08 -0.78 11.51
N THR A 300 21.21 -1.46 11.37
CA THR A 300 21.73 -2.58 12.17
C THR A 300 21.32 -3.99 11.72
N ASP A 301 20.55 -4.12 10.66
CA ASP A 301 20.09 -5.41 10.12
C ASP A 301 21.12 -6.08 9.19
N GLU A 302 20.83 -7.31 8.85
CA GLU A 302 21.51 -8.17 7.84
C GLU A 302 23.04 -8.27 7.94
N VAL A 303 23.63 -8.03 9.13
CA VAL A 303 25.07 -8.15 9.35
C VAL A 303 25.49 -9.61 9.44
N ARG A 304 26.08 -10.15 8.37
CA ARG A 304 26.61 -11.51 8.30
C ARG A 304 28.04 -11.53 8.87
N ASN A 305 28.42 -12.67 9.49
CA ASN A 305 29.78 -12.86 10.06
C ASN A 305 30.20 -11.70 10.95
N ARG A 306 29.32 -11.33 11.89
CA ARG A 306 29.42 -10.12 12.70
C ARG A 306 30.78 -9.94 13.36
N GLU A 307 31.34 -11.01 13.95
CA GLU A 307 32.62 -11.00 14.64
C GLU A 307 33.82 -10.71 13.71
N GLU A 308 33.69 -11.06 12.42
CA GLU A 308 34.71 -10.78 11.41
C GLU A 308 34.54 -9.39 10.78
N TYR A 309 33.35 -8.83 10.86
CA TYR A 309 32.98 -7.63 10.11
C TYR A 309 33.04 -6.34 10.92
N VAL A 310 32.70 -6.38 12.21
CA VAL A 310 32.62 -5.20 13.10
C VAL A 310 33.11 -5.54 14.52
N GLU A 311 33.75 -4.55 15.18
CA GLU A 311 34.24 -4.70 16.54
C GLU A 311 33.10 -4.68 17.57
N ASP A 312 33.33 -5.34 18.71
CA ASP A 312 32.43 -5.28 19.85
C ASP A 312 32.27 -3.83 20.35
N GLY A 313 31.03 -3.43 20.65
CA GLY A 313 30.72 -2.09 21.13
C GLY A 313 30.68 -0.99 20.06
N PHE A 314 30.92 -1.32 18.76
CA PHE A 314 30.85 -0.40 17.65
C PHE A 314 29.48 0.32 17.58
N VAL A 315 28.39 -0.47 17.51
CA VAL A 315 27.02 0.08 17.44
C VAL A 315 26.68 0.87 18.70
N LYS A 316 27.14 0.40 19.88
CA LYS A 316 26.88 1.12 21.13
C LYS A 316 27.47 2.54 21.13
N GLN A 317 28.66 2.72 20.61
CA GLN A 317 29.32 4.05 20.56
C GLN A 317 28.54 5.00 19.63
N ILE A 318 27.99 4.51 18.52
CA ILE A 318 27.13 5.30 17.62
C ILE A 318 25.83 5.65 18.33
N MET A 319 25.18 4.69 18.99
CA MET A 319 23.96 4.94 19.77
C MET A 319 24.18 6.02 20.85
N ASP A 320 25.28 5.93 21.59
CA ASP A 320 25.64 6.91 22.62
C ASP A 320 25.88 8.31 22.02
N ARG A 321 26.51 8.39 20.83
CA ARG A 321 26.78 9.65 20.14
C ARG A 321 25.46 10.30 19.68
N VAL A 322 24.56 9.54 19.06
CA VAL A 322 23.26 10.05 18.59
C VAL A 322 22.42 10.53 19.77
N ARG A 323 22.42 9.82 20.89
CA ARG A 323 21.73 10.23 22.12
C ARG A 323 22.32 11.52 22.72
N ALA A 324 23.62 11.73 22.60
CA ALA A 324 24.26 12.96 23.04
C ALA A 324 23.79 14.23 22.29
N HIS A 325 23.14 14.03 21.13
CA HIS A 325 22.46 15.08 20.37
C HIS A 325 20.95 15.19 20.67
N ASP A 326 20.48 14.64 21.77
CA ASP A 326 19.06 14.63 22.18
C ASP A 326 18.13 13.99 21.12
N ARG A 327 18.60 12.91 20.46
CA ARG A 327 17.80 12.14 19.48
C ARG A 327 17.36 10.80 20.05
N ASP A 328 16.10 10.43 19.80
CA ASP A 328 15.62 9.06 19.96
C ASP A 328 16.17 8.16 18.85
N LEU A 329 16.58 6.96 19.23
CA LEU A 329 17.14 5.96 18.30
C LEU A 329 16.09 5.00 17.82
N ILE A 330 16.15 4.70 16.51
CA ILE A 330 15.41 3.61 15.87
C ILE A 330 16.41 2.64 15.29
N VAL A 331 16.12 1.34 15.40
CA VAL A 331 16.93 0.24 14.86
C VAL A 331 16.03 -0.81 14.24
N TRP A 332 16.50 -1.49 13.20
CA TRP A 332 15.79 -2.64 12.67
C TRP A 332 15.78 -3.80 13.65
N MET A 333 14.66 -4.48 13.77
CA MET A 333 14.48 -5.72 14.51
C MET A 333 14.04 -6.81 13.50
N GLU A 334 14.79 -7.83 13.27
CA GLU A 334 16.06 -8.27 13.81
C GLU A 334 17.23 -7.43 13.29
N GLY A 335 18.17 -7.09 14.18
CA GLY A 335 19.38 -6.35 13.92
C GLY A 335 20.39 -6.59 15.05
N ILE A 336 21.50 -5.87 15.06
CA ILE A 336 22.50 -5.97 16.12
C ILE A 336 21.89 -5.55 17.46
N GLU A 337 21.90 -6.46 18.42
CA GLU A 337 21.47 -6.18 19.78
C GLU A 337 22.62 -5.58 20.61
N VAL A 338 22.35 -4.45 21.25
CA VAL A 338 23.25 -3.84 22.20
C VAL A 338 22.82 -4.20 23.62
N LYS A 339 23.66 -4.95 24.32
CA LYS A 339 23.37 -5.41 25.68
C LYS A 339 23.11 -4.23 26.62
N GLY A 340 21.99 -4.27 27.33
CA GLY A 340 21.57 -3.23 28.27
C GLY A 340 20.86 -2.04 27.65
N ASP A 341 20.67 -2.00 26.34
CA ASP A 341 19.79 -1.02 25.71
C ASP A 341 18.33 -1.37 26.00
N SER A 342 17.56 -0.39 26.47
CA SER A 342 16.13 -0.52 26.74
C SER A 342 15.32 0.65 26.21
N THR A 343 15.94 1.57 25.50
CA THR A 343 15.33 2.85 25.09
C THR A 343 15.17 2.99 23.58
N SER A 344 15.95 2.28 22.78
CA SER A 344 15.78 2.30 21.32
C SER A 344 14.42 1.77 20.90
N ILE A 345 13.88 2.37 19.84
CA ILE A 345 12.63 1.94 19.21
C ILE A 345 12.98 0.82 18.22
N ASN A 346 12.29 -0.31 18.31
CA ASN A 346 12.49 -1.43 17.41
C ASN A 346 11.57 -1.31 16.20
N GLN A 347 12.08 -1.09 14.99
CA GLN A 347 11.30 -1.20 13.77
C GLN A 347 11.31 -2.66 13.30
N LEU A 348 10.14 -3.30 13.36
CA LEU A 348 10.00 -4.72 13.06
C LEU A 348 9.87 -4.89 11.55
N TRP A 349 10.77 -5.67 10.92
CA TRP A 349 10.72 -5.92 9.48
C TRP A 349 10.45 -7.37 9.10
N ALA A 350 10.88 -8.30 9.94
CA ALA A 350 10.61 -9.72 9.80
C ALA A 350 9.51 -10.20 10.78
N GLN A 351 9.07 -11.46 10.73
CA GLN A 351 7.97 -11.97 11.56
C GLN A 351 8.36 -12.21 13.04
N PHE A 352 9.19 -11.33 13.59
CA PHE A 352 9.58 -11.35 15.00
C PHE A 352 8.62 -10.54 15.86
N ASP A 353 8.51 -10.92 17.12
CA ASP A 353 7.83 -10.10 18.11
C ASP A 353 8.79 -9.01 18.65
N PRO A 354 8.26 -7.87 19.09
CA PRO A 354 9.08 -6.83 19.68
C PRO A 354 9.79 -7.35 20.94
N ARG A 355 10.97 -6.80 21.23
CA ARG A 355 11.65 -7.09 22.51
C ARG A 355 10.76 -6.64 23.68
N PRO A 356 10.64 -7.46 24.74
CA PRO A 356 9.80 -7.12 25.89
C PRO A 356 10.15 -5.75 26.47
N GLY A 357 9.14 -4.89 26.63
CA GLY A 357 9.29 -3.54 27.19
C GLY A 357 9.82 -2.47 26.24
N HIS A 358 10.24 -2.82 25.02
CA HIS A 358 10.67 -1.84 24.02
C HIS A 358 9.50 -1.22 23.28
N ARG A 359 9.61 0.08 22.98
CA ARG A 359 8.75 0.72 21.99
C ARG A 359 9.03 0.12 20.61
N PHE A 360 8.01 -0.02 19.79
CA PHE A 360 8.19 -0.57 18.46
C PHE A 360 7.31 0.09 17.40
N ILE A 361 7.79 -0.01 16.15
CA ILE A 361 7.11 0.39 14.91
C ILE A 361 6.95 -0.88 14.07
N ASP A 362 5.77 -1.12 13.53
CA ASP A 362 5.46 -2.32 12.75
C ASP A 362 5.63 -2.09 11.25
N SER A 363 6.66 -2.70 10.67
CA SER A 363 6.85 -2.79 9.22
C SER A 363 6.73 -4.23 8.70
N ARG A 364 6.33 -5.18 9.56
CA ARG A 364 6.08 -6.57 9.17
C ARG A 364 4.95 -6.61 8.14
N ALA A 365 5.16 -7.34 7.06
CA ALA A 365 4.21 -7.42 5.96
C ALA A 365 3.89 -6.08 5.25
N ASN A 366 4.64 -5.01 5.51
CA ASN A 366 4.48 -3.69 4.92
C ASN A 366 5.50 -3.37 3.81
N TYR A 367 6.27 -4.35 3.35
CA TYR A 367 7.19 -4.20 2.23
C TYR A 367 6.42 -4.28 0.92
N ILE A 368 6.31 -3.16 0.20
CA ILE A 368 5.50 -3.08 -1.01
C ILE A 368 6.22 -3.49 -2.29
N ASN A 369 7.55 -3.62 -2.25
CA ASN A 369 8.36 -4.17 -3.35
C ASN A 369 8.06 -5.66 -3.66
N HIS A 370 7.31 -6.33 -2.79
CA HIS A 370 6.88 -7.72 -2.95
C HIS A 370 5.37 -7.85 -3.24
N LEU A 371 4.67 -6.73 -3.43
CA LEU A 371 3.25 -6.73 -3.76
C LEU A 371 3.07 -6.72 -5.28
N ASP A 372 2.15 -7.54 -5.76
CA ASP A 372 1.57 -7.26 -7.05
C ASP A 372 0.61 -6.05 -6.92
N PRO A 373 0.42 -5.29 -8.01
CA PRO A 373 -0.34 -4.05 -7.94
C PRO A 373 -1.84 -4.24 -7.73
N PHE A 374 -2.35 -5.48 -7.73
CA PHE A 374 -3.77 -5.76 -7.57
C PHE A 374 -4.06 -6.49 -6.26
N ALA A 375 -3.78 -7.79 -6.18
CA ALA A 375 -4.15 -8.60 -5.01
C ALA A 375 -3.43 -8.18 -3.72
N GLY A 376 -2.23 -7.61 -3.84
CA GLY A 376 -1.47 -7.11 -2.69
C GLY A 376 -2.18 -6.03 -1.88
N MET A 377 -3.11 -5.29 -2.48
CA MET A 377 -3.90 -4.26 -1.79
C MET A 377 -4.85 -4.85 -0.74
N SER A 378 -5.33 -6.09 -0.93
CA SER A 378 -6.15 -6.77 0.06
C SER A 378 -5.42 -6.91 1.41
N ARG A 379 -4.12 -7.26 1.40
CA ARG A 379 -3.31 -7.32 2.61
C ARG A 379 -3.26 -5.99 3.34
N LEU A 380 -2.98 -4.90 2.62
CA LEU A 380 -2.88 -3.56 3.20
C LEU A 380 -4.20 -3.09 3.81
N PHE A 381 -5.32 -3.53 3.25
CA PHE A 381 -6.65 -3.25 3.80
C PHE A 381 -6.99 -4.11 5.02
N PHE A 382 -6.73 -5.43 4.98
CA PHE A 382 -7.17 -6.38 6.00
C PHE A 382 -6.18 -6.57 7.16
N GLN A 383 -4.95 -6.03 7.07
CA GLN A 383 -3.99 -6.16 8.15
C GLN A 383 -4.36 -5.34 9.39
N GLN A 384 -3.99 -5.85 10.55
CA GLN A 384 -4.07 -5.14 11.81
C GLN A 384 -2.66 -4.65 12.19
N PRO A 385 -2.36 -3.34 12.06
CA PRO A 385 -1.06 -2.80 12.44
C PRO A 385 -0.72 -3.12 13.89
N CYS A 386 0.53 -3.40 14.19
CA CYS A 386 1.01 -3.81 15.51
C CYS A 386 0.32 -5.06 16.09
N ARG A 387 -0.49 -5.79 15.30
CA ARG A 387 -1.34 -6.91 15.75
C ARG A 387 -2.31 -6.51 16.89
N GLN A 388 -2.74 -5.27 16.93
CA GLN A 388 -3.71 -4.76 17.91
C GLN A 388 -4.61 -3.67 17.31
N PRO A 389 -5.81 -3.42 17.89
CA PRO A 389 -6.79 -2.50 17.31
C PRO A 389 -6.34 -1.04 17.28
N LYS A 390 -5.49 -0.64 18.21
CA LYS A 390 -4.96 0.74 18.36
C LYS A 390 -3.60 0.72 19.04
N GLY A 391 -2.83 1.78 18.87
CA GLY A 391 -1.56 1.98 19.52
C GLY A 391 -1.67 2.19 21.03
N ASP A 392 -0.53 2.03 21.70
CA ASP A 392 -0.34 2.30 23.12
C ASP A 392 1.03 2.95 23.38
N SER A 393 1.54 2.85 24.60
CA SER A 393 2.86 3.40 24.95
C SER A 393 4.04 2.64 24.33
N LEU A 394 3.87 1.39 23.93
CA LEU A 394 4.89 0.54 23.30
C LEU A 394 4.66 0.37 21.80
N ALA A 395 3.43 0.05 21.39
CA ALA A 395 3.04 -0.11 20.00
C ALA A 395 2.73 1.26 19.38
N LEU A 396 3.75 1.89 18.80
CA LEU A 396 3.65 3.27 18.32
C LEU A 396 2.85 3.39 17.03
N GLY A 397 2.86 2.36 16.18
CA GLY A 397 2.21 2.35 14.88
C GLY A 397 3.02 1.63 13.83
N GLY A 398 2.87 2.01 12.55
CA GLY A 398 3.52 1.30 11.47
C GLY A 398 4.08 2.19 10.38
N ILE A 399 5.05 1.64 9.65
CA ILE A 399 5.69 2.24 8.49
C ILE A 399 5.54 1.31 7.29
N LEU A 400 4.99 1.83 6.19
CA LEU A 400 4.95 1.20 4.88
C LEU A 400 6.29 1.42 4.20
N CYS A 401 6.94 0.35 3.67
CA CYS A 401 8.31 0.42 3.18
C CYS A 401 8.40 0.16 1.67
N ALA A 402 8.95 1.11 0.93
CA ALA A 402 9.26 0.99 -0.49
C ALA A 402 10.76 0.72 -0.67
N TRP A 403 11.08 -0.51 -1.09
CA TRP A 403 12.44 -0.94 -1.38
C TRP A 403 12.61 -1.15 -2.90
N PRO A 404 13.15 -0.19 -3.65
CA PRO A 404 13.42 -0.35 -5.07
C PRO A 404 14.71 -1.17 -5.27
N ASP A 405 14.64 -2.48 -5.04
CA ASP A 405 15.78 -3.40 -5.09
C ASP A 405 16.41 -3.47 -6.47
N ASN A 406 15.60 -3.37 -7.53
CA ASN A 406 16.08 -3.40 -8.90
C ASN A 406 16.49 -2.00 -9.39
N ASN A 407 17.53 -1.95 -10.24
CA ASN A 407 17.92 -0.72 -10.89
C ASN A 407 16.86 -0.31 -11.91
N VAL A 408 16.46 0.96 -11.91
CA VAL A 408 15.48 1.52 -12.84
C VAL A 408 16.14 2.49 -13.84
N ALA A 409 15.66 2.50 -15.06
CA ALA A 409 16.12 3.44 -16.08
C ALA A 409 15.56 4.85 -15.86
N ASN A 410 14.34 4.96 -15.33
CA ASN A 410 13.67 6.22 -15.05
C ASN A 410 13.17 6.22 -13.60
N GLU A 411 13.43 7.28 -12.85
CA GLU A 411 13.01 7.40 -11.44
C GLU A 411 11.51 7.25 -11.21
N ARG A 412 10.68 7.65 -12.19
CA ARG A 412 9.22 7.48 -12.13
C ARG A 412 8.77 6.01 -12.18
N ASP A 413 9.58 5.13 -12.72
CA ASP A 413 9.25 3.70 -12.78
C ASP A 413 9.21 3.06 -11.39
N ILE A 414 9.91 3.64 -10.40
CA ILE A 414 9.83 3.22 -9.00
C ILE A 414 8.40 3.29 -8.46
N LEU A 415 7.63 4.31 -8.87
CA LEU A 415 6.25 4.52 -8.43
C LEU A 415 5.28 3.41 -8.91
N LYS A 416 5.64 2.73 -10.00
CA LYS A 416 4.90 1.60 -10.55
C LYS A 416 5.42 0.27 -10.01
N GLN A 417 6.75 0.09 -10.01
CA GLN A 417 7.41 -1.13 -9.54
C GLN A 417 7.05 -1.47 -8.09
N ASN A 418 6.99 -0.45 -7.25
CA ASN A 418 6.56 -0.60 -5.87
C ASN A 418 5.20 0.05 -5.72
N PRO A 419 4.10 -0.45 -6.17
CA PRO A 419 2.78 0.22 -6.32
C PRO A 419 2.50 1.28 -5.24
N ILE A 420 3.29 2.38 -5.23
CA ILE A 420 3.45 3.32 -4.11
C ILE A 420 2.13 4.00 -3.79
N TYR A 421 1.51 4.64 -4.77
CA TYR A 421 0.30 5.42 -4.51
C TYR A 421 -0.90 4.57 -4.12
N PRO A 422 -1.21 3.44 -4.79
CA PRO A 422 -2.25 2.54 -4.30
C PRO A 422 -1.97 2.07 -2.88
N SER A 423 -0.72 1.68 -2.58
CA SER A 423 -0.34 1.19 -1.25
C SER A 423 -0.53 2.23 -0.15
N ILE A 424 -0.13 3.50 -0.41
CA ILE A 424 -0.35 4.61 0.52
C ILE A 424 -1.85 4.77 0.82
N VAL A 425 -2.70 4.75 -0.21
CA VAL A 425 -4.15 4.92 -0.05
C VAL A 425 -4.76 3.77 0.75
N PHE A 426 -4.45 2.51 0.40
CA PHE A 426 -5.00 1.34 1.12
C PHE A 426 -4.52 1.25 2.56
N TYR A 427 -3.22 1.45 2.81
CA TYR A 427 -2.67 1.34 4.16
C TYR A 427 -3.08 2.49 5.08
N SER A 428 -3.33 3.68 4.52
CA SER A 428 -3.75 4.84 5.31
C SER A 428 -5.00 4.55 6.15
N ASP A 429 -5.96 3.80 5.60
CA ASP A 429 -7.18 3.44 6.30
C ASP A 429 -6.92 2.49 7.48
N ALA A 430 -6.09 1.46 7.27
CA ALA A 430 -5.73 0.51 8.31
C ALA A 430 -4.98 1.16 9.48
N ILE A 431 -4.05 2.08 9.20
CA ILE A 431 -3.20 2.71 10.22
C ILE A 431 -3.86 3.91 10.90
N TRP A 432 -4.77 4.61 10.21
CA TRP A 432 -5.53 5.72 10.79
C TRP A 432 -6.70 5.23 11.63
N LYS A 433 -7.58 4.42 11.03
CA LYS A 433 -8.80 3.94 11.69
C LYS A 433 -8.53 2.82 12.69
N GLY A 434 -7.52 2.01 12.46
CA GLY A 434 -7.28 0.76 13.14
C GLY A 434 -8.19 -0.37 12.64
N ARG A 435 -7.86 -1.60 13.00
CA ARG A 435 -8.65 -2.80 12.66
C ARG A 435 -8.92 -3.60 13.91
N LYS A 436 -10.16 -4.06 14.10
CA LYS A 436 -10.54 -4.88 15.27
C LYS A 436 -9.82 -6.22 15.28
N GLU A 437 -9.58 -6.80 14.11
CA GLU A 437 -9.01 -8.12 13.89
C GLU A 437 -8.00 -8.10 12.76
N ASN A 438 -7.00 -9.01 12.85
CA ASN A 438 -6.09 -9.30 11.75
C ASN A 438 -6.68 -10.42 10.89
N LYS A 439 -7.11 -10.08 9.67
CA LYS A 439 -7.75 -11.05 8.77
C LYS A 439 -6.73 -11.68 7.82
N LEU A 440 -5.80 -12.45 8.38
CA LEU A 440 -4.69 -13.10 7.65
C LEU A 440 -5.17 -13.92 6.44
N ASP A 441 -6.36 -14.53 6.51
CA ASP A 441 -6.94 -15.32 5.43
C ASP A 441 -7.18 -14.53 4.14
N TYR A 442 -7.23 -13.20 4.24
CA TYR A 442 -7.47 -12.30 3.11
C TYR A 442 -6.22 -11.51 2.66
N TRP A 443 -5.04 -11.92 3.12
CA TRP A 443 -3.80 -11.23 2.75
C TRP A 443 -3.32 -11.54 1.33
N ALA A 444 -3.66 -12.71 0.78
CA ALA A 444 -3.30 -13.11 -0.57
C ALA A 444 -4.49 -13.50 -1.45
N LYS A 445 -5.70 -13.25 -0.99
CA LYS A 445 -6.94 -13.49 -1.73
C LYS A 445 -8.05 -12.61 -1.20
N LEU A 446 -8.99 -12.23 -2.04
CA LEU A 446 -10.20 -11.55 -1.60
C LEU A 446 -11.16 -12.53 -0.89
N PRO A 447 -12.00 -12.01 0.02
CA PRO A 447 -13.07 -12.78 0.64
C PRO A 447 -14.04 -13.38 -0.41
N GLY A 448 -14.73 -14.46 -0.04
CA GLY A 448 -15.74 -15.08 -0.90
C GLY A 448 -16.98 -14.20 -1.12
N LEU A 449 -17.71 -14.48 -2.19
CA LEU A 449 -18.98 -13.82 -2.48
C LEU A 449 -19.92 -13.89 -1.28
N ASN A 450 -20.71 -12.87 -1.08
CA ASN A 450 -21.71 -12.74 -0.01
C ASN A 450 -21.15 -12.67 1.43
N THR A 451 -19.84 -12.45 1.60
CA THR A 451 -19.26 -12.18 2.93
C THR A 451 -19.33 -10.68 3.26
N THR A 452 -19.42 -10.37 4.55
CA THR A 452 -19.37 -8.99 5.04
C THR A 452 -18.04 -8.35 4.69
N GLU A 453 -16.94 -9.11 4.77
CA GLU A 453 -15.59 -8.66 4.48
C GLU A 453 -15.40 -8.25 3.01
N LEU A 454 -16.01 -9.01 2.07
CA LEU A 454 -15.97 -8.61 0.67
C LEU A 454 -16.75 -7.31 0.46
N GLN A 455 -17.89 -7.17 1.11
CA GLN A 455 -18.68 -5.94 1.01
C GLN A 455 -17.95 -4.73 1.59
N GLU A 456 -17.27 -4.89 2.73
CA GLU A 456 -16.41 -3.84 3.31
C GLU A 456 -15.27 -3.45 2.36
N PHE A 457 -14.59 -4.43 1.79
CA PHE A 457 -13.53 -4.19 0.82
C PHE A 457 -14.06 -3.46 -0.43
N LYS A 458 -15.21 -3.90 -0.97
CA LYS A 458 -15.83 -3.29 -2.14
C LYS A 458 -16.20 -1.83 -1.92
N VAL A 459 -16.82 -1.50 -0.78
CA VAL A 459 -17.14 -0.11 -0.41
C VAL A 459 -15.88 0.74 -0.33
N PHE A 460 -14.80 0.20 0.24
CA PHE A 460 -13.54 0.91 0.29
C PHE A 460 -12.88 1.04 -1.08
N GLU A 461 -12.90 -0.03 -1.88
CA GLU A 461 -12.38 -0.02 -3.26
C GLU A 461 -13.11 1.04 -4.13
N ASP A 462 -14.44 1.20 -3.97
CA ASP A 462 -15.20 2.25 -4.64
C ASP A 462 -14.64 3.65 -4.31
N LYS A 463 -14.28 3.90 -3.04
CA LYS A 463 -13.64 5.15 -2.62
C LYS A 463 -12.27 5.32 -3.27
N VAL A 464 -11.47 4.25 -3.30
CA VAL A 464 -10.12 4.26 -3.92
C VAL A 464 -10.19 4.63 -5.40
N ILE A 465 -11.13 4.06 -6.15
CA ILE A 465 -11.30 4.36 -7.58
C ILE A 465 -11.64 5.84 -7.79
N VAL A 466 -12.55 6.40 -6.98
CA VAL A 466 -12.84 7.84 -7.05
C VAL A 466 -11.61 8.68 -6.71
N HIS A 467 -10.82 8.28 -5.69
CA HIS A 467 -9.59 8.98 -5.35
C HIS A 467 -8.54 8.89 -6.47
N ARG A 468 -8.37 7.72 -7.11
CA ARG A 468 -7.51 7.55 -8.27
C ARG A 468 -7.87 8.56 -9.37
N ASP A 469 -9.15 8.63 -9.71
CA ASP A 469 -9.61 9.44 -10.84
C ASP A 469 -9.56 10.96 -10.56
N PHE A 470 -9.65 11.37 -9.28
CA PHE A 470 -9.64 12.78 -8.89
C PHE A 470 -8.27 13.32 -8.44
N PHE A 471 -7.51 12.54 -7.66
CA PHE A 471 -6.30 13.05 -7.00
C PHE A 471 -5.00 12.54 -7.63
N PHE A 472 -5.10 11.50 -8.48
CA PHE A 472 -3.96 10.91 -9.16
C PHE A 472 -4.03 11.06 -10.68
N GLU A 473 -4.81 12.02 -11.19
CA GLU A 473 -4.81 12.33 -12.61
C GLU A 473 -3.39 12.69 -13.07
N GLY A 474 -2.89 11.99 -14.11
CA GLY A 474 -1.52 12.15 -14.61
C GLY A 474 -0.42 11.55 -13.73
N LYS A 475 -0.75 10.84 -12.63
CA LYS A 475 0.20 10.15 -11.76
C LYS A 475 0.09 8.63 -11.89
N GLU A 476 1.16 7.93 -11.51
CA GLU A 476 1.24 6.48 -11.57
C GLU A 476 0.35 5.82 -10.50
N PHE A 477 -0.81 5.35 -10.89
CA PHE A 477 -1.71 4.61 -10.01
C PHE A 477 -2.12 3.29 -10.68
N PRO A 478 -1.25 2.26 -10.71
CA PRO A 478 -1.47 1.02 -11.43
C PRO A 478 -2.45 0.10 -10.67
N TYR A 479 -3.69 0.50 -10.55
CA TYR A 479 -4.74 -0.27 -9.87
C TYR A 479 -6.06 -0.15 -10.62
N ILE A 480 -6.73 -1.28 -10.80
CA ILE A 480 -8.10 -1.35 -11.27
C ILE A 480 -8.95 -2.14 -10.28
N ARG A 481 -10.26 -1.94 -10.34
CA ARG A 481 -11.23 -2.61 -9.47
C ARG A 481 -11.08 -4.13 -9.55
N GLN A 482 -10.85 -4.77 -8.41
CA GLN A 482 -10.69 -6.21 -8.30
C GLN A 482 -12.03 -6.93 -8.09
N THR A 483 -12.97 -6.29 -7.41
CA THR A 483 -14.25 -6.92 -7.03
C THR A 483 -15.21 -7.18 -8.18
N ASP A 484 -14.93 -6.69 -9.38
CA ASP A 484 -15.73 -6.97 -10.59
C ASP A 484 -15.43 -8.35 -11.19
N PHE A 485 -14.26 -8.94 -10.90
CA PHE A 485 -13.83 -10.18 -11.53
C PHE A 485 -14.18 -11.38 -10.66
N GLN A 486 -14.72 -12.42 -11.31
CA GLN A 486 -15.11 -13.67 -10.68
C GLN A 486 -14.70 -14.85 -11.57
N TRP A 487 -14.02 -15.81 -10.97
CA TRP A 487 -13.50 -16.99 -11.67
C TRP A 487 -14.01 -18.28 -11.05
N ASN A 488 -14.44 -19.24 -11.89
CA ASN A 488 -14.46 -20.63 -11.48
C ASN A 488 -13.05 -21.22 -11.66
N VAL A 489 -12.59 -21.98 -10.70
CA VAL A 489 -11.28 -22.63 -10.70
C VAL A 489 -11.46 -24.12 -10.54
N ILE A 490 -10.67 -24.93 -11.24
CA ILE A 490 -10.66 -26.39 -11.13
C ILE A 490 -9.22 -26.91 -11.04
N GLY A 491 -9.00 -27.93 -10.23
CA GLY A 491 -7.70 -28.53 -9.97
C GLY A 491 -7.29 -28.46 -8.49
N PRO A 492 -6.00 -28.69 -8.14
CA PRO A 492 -4.95 -28.98 -9.12
C PRO A 492 -5.04 -30.40 -9.67
N PHE A 493 -4.93 -30.56 -10.97
CA PHE A 493 -4.69 -31.85 -11.60
C PHE A 493 -3.24 -32.24 -11.38
N GLU A 494 -2.97 -33.49 -11.01
CA GLU A 494 -1.60 -33.97 -10.83
C GLU A 494 -0.86 -33.95 -12.17
N ASN A 495 0.27 -33.25 -12.23
CA ASN A 495 1.05 -33.10 -13.47
C ASN A 495 2.44 -33.76 -13.38
N ASN A 496 2.79 -34.44 -12.30
CA ASN A 496 4.07 -35.12 -12.13
C ASN A 496 5.29 -34.23 -12.45
N ASN A 497 5.20 -32.93 -12.19
CA ASN A 497 6.15 -31.88 -12.60
C ASN A 497 6.29 -31.69 -14.12
N ASP A 498 5.44 -32.28 -14.94
CA ASP A 498 5.34 -31.99 -16.36
C ASP A 498 4.33 -30.86 -16.61
N VAL A 499 4.84 -29.65 -16.73
CA VAL A 499 4.05 -28.44 -16.99
C VAL A 499 3.36 -28.44 -18.35
N ASN A 500 3.74 -29.38 -19.27
CA ASN A 500 3.17 -29.51 -20.60
C ASN A 500 2.00 -30.49 -20.66
N LEU A 501 1.76 -31.26 -19.59
CA LEU A 501 0.70 -32.24 -19.54
C LEU A 501 -0.66 -31.60 -19.85
N LYS A 502 -1.43 -32.22 -20.73
CA LYS A 502 -2.75 -31.75 -21.14
C LYS A 502 -3.85 -32.49 -20.39
N PHE A 503 -4.89 -31.76 -20.04
CA PHE A 503 -6.04 -32.29 -19.33
C PHE A 503 -7.33 -32.11 -20.13
N PRO A 504 -8.40 -32.89 -19.88
CA PRO A 504 -9.65 -32.84 -20.63
C PRO A 504 -10.32 -31.45 -20.71
N VAL A 505 -10.01 -30.56 -19.75
CA VAL A 505 -10.46 -29.16 -19.73
C VAL A 505 -10.07 -28.41 -21.00
N GLU A 506 -8.92 -28.74 -21.60
CA GLU A 506 -8.44 -28.11 -22.84
C GLU A 506 -9.27 -28.51 -24.08
N ASN A 507 -10.03 -29.63 -24.01
CA ASN A 507 -10.86 -30.10 -25.11
C ASN A 507 -12.28 -29.55 -25.09
N ALA A 508 -12.88 -29.48 -23.90
CA ALA A 508 -14.25 -28.95 -23.72
C ALA A 508 -14.49 -28.52 -22.28
N LEU A 509 -15.19 -27.39 -22.10
CA LEU A 509 -15.66 -26.93 -20.79
C LEU A 509 -16.95 -27.67 -20.42
N VAL A 510 -16.89 -28.53 -19.41
CA VAL A 510 -18.02 -29.27 -18.83
C VAL A 510 -18.04 -29.11 -17.30
N ALA A 511 -19.16 -29.44 -16.66
CA ALA A 511 -19.35 -29.20 -15.23
C ALA A 511 -18.39 -30.00 -14.32
N SER A 512 -17.91 -31.17 -14.78
CA SER A 512 -16.95 -32.01 -14.03
C SER A 512 -16.15 -32.89 -14.98
N TYR A 513 -15.00 -33.37 -14.50
CA TYR A 513 -14.10 -34.26 -15.23
C TYR A 513 -13.69 -35.41 -14.32
N ASN A 514 -13.59 -36.61 -14.90
CA ASN A 514 -12.90 -37.72 -14.25
C ASN A 514 -11.53 -37.88 -14.92
N VAL A 515 -10.48 -37.78 -14.11
CA VAL A 515 -9.09 -37.94 -14.55
C VAL A 515 -8.42 -38.94 -13.61
N ASP A 516 -7.92 -40.05 -14.18
CA ASP A 516 -7.25 -41.13 -13.46
C ASP A 516 -8.07 -41.72 -12.29
N GLY A 517 -9.43 -41.68 -12.42
CA GLY A 517 -10.36 -42.16 -11.39
C GLY A 517 -10.74 -41.14 -10.33
N GLU A 518 -10.19 -39.94 -10.36
CA GLU A 518 -10.53 -38.83 -9.50
C GLU A 518 -11.54 -37.87 -10.19
N ASP A 519 -12.55 -37.43 -9.44
CA ASP A 519 -13.58 -36.52 -9.92
C ASP A 519 -13.23 -35.06 -9.55
N TYR A 520 -13.06 -34.22 -10.58
CA TYR A 520 -12.80 -32.80 -10.45
C TYR A 520 -14.04 -31.97 -10.79
N LYS A 521 -14.31 -30.96 -9.95
CA LYS A 521 -15.43 -30.01 -10.16
C LYS A 521 -14.93 -28.57 -10.04
N TRP A 522 -15.59 -27.68 -10.77
CA TRP A 522 -15.32 -26.25 -10.65
C TRP A 522 -15.66 -25.74 -9.25
N SER A 523 -14.84 -24.84 -8.75
CA SER A 523 -15.03 -24.22 -7.44
C SER A 523 -16.20 -23.22 -7.45
N GLU A 524 -16.69 -22.90 -6.26
CA GLU A 524 -17.43 -21.65 -6.08
C GLU A 524 -16.59 -20.48 -6.60
N PRO A 525 -17.25 -19.39 -7.06
CA PRO A 525 -16.56 -18.24 -7.62
C PRO A 525 -15.47 -17.67 -6.69
N LYS A 526 -14.29 -17.42 -7.26
CA LYS A 526 -13.18 -16.73 -6.61
C LYS A 526 -13.11 -15.30 -7.13
N VAL A 527 -13.05 -14.33 -6.22
CA VAL A 527 -13.08 -12.90 -6.55
C VAL A 527 -11.67 -12.38 -6.75
N GLY A 528 -11.47 -11.56 -7.78
CA GLY A 528 -10.23 -10.84 -8.07
C GLY A 528 -9.76 -10.99 -9.51
N GLY A 529 -9.16 -9.96 -10.05
CA GLY A 529 -8.48 -10.00 -11.36
C GLY A 529 -7.12 -10.71 -11.29
N THR A 530 -6.55 -10.80 -10.08
CA THR A 530 -5.38 -11.59 -9.74
C THR A 530 -5.76 -12.64 -8.71
N LEU A 531 -5.42 -13.91 -8.98
CA LEU A 531 -5.62 -15.01 -8.03
C LEU A 531 -4.29 -15.68 -7.69
N HIS A 532 -3.99 -15.78 -6.38
CA HIS A 532 -2.87 -16.54 -5.86
C HIS A 532 -3.29 -17.94 -5.46
N PHE A 533 -2.74 -18.95 -6.11
CA PHE A 533 -2.80 -20.35 -5.66
C PHE A 533 -1.79 -20.59 -4.56
N LYS A 534 -0.60 -19.99 -4.65
CA LYS A 534 0.46 -19.99 -3.65
C LYS A 534 1.09 -18.61 -3.60
N HIS A 535 1.19 -18.05 -2.40
CA HIS A 535 1.81 -16.75 -2.20
C HIS A 535 3.27 -16.88 -1.81
N PHE A 536 4.10 -15.96 -2.30
CA PHE A 536 5.55 -15.93 -2.07
C PHE A 536 5.95 -16.00 -0.58
N PHE A 537 5.25 -15.29 0.30
CA PHE A 537 5.51 -15.29 1.75
C PHE A 537 4.75 -16.39 2.51
N GLY A 538 4.11 -17.34 1.84
CA GLY A 538 3.33 -18.38 2.51
C GLY A 538 2.04 -17.88 3.17
N PHE A 539 1.52 -16.72 2.78
CA PHE A 539 0.20 -16.26 3.24
C PHE A 539 -0.89 -17.20 2.72
N PRO A 540 -2.00 -17.38 3.46
CA PRO A 540 -3.11 -18.21 3.04
C PRO A 540 -3.59 -17.84 1.63
N ALA A 541 -3.48 -18.77 0.71
CA ALA A 541 -3.86 -18.63 -0.69
C ALA A 541 -4.94 -19.66 -1.05
N LEU A 542 -5.15 -19.94 -2.33
CA LEU A 542 -6.22 -20.86 -2.74
C LEU A 542 -5.89 -22.33 -2.47
N THR A 543 -4.61 -22.73 -2.43
CA THR A 543 -4.19 -24.11 -2.17
C THR A 543 -2.94 -24.18 -1.28
N ASN A 544 -2.73 -25.32 -0.65
CA ASN A 544 -1.49 -25.67 0.02
C ASN A 544 -0.59 -26.60 -0.82
N GLU A 545 -1.07 -26.99 -2.02
CA GLU A 545 -0.32 -27.87 -2.92
C GLU A 545 0.93 -27.16 -3.46
N LYS A 546 1.93 -27.95 -3.81
CA LYS A 546 3.20 -27.42 -4.30
C LYS A 546 3.30 -27.43 -5.81
N THR A 547 2.64 -28.40 -6.44
CA THR A 547 2.69 -28.68 -7.89
C THR A 547 1.31 -29.03 -8.41
N GLY A 548 1.18 -29.07 -9.74
CA GLY A 548 -0.05 -29.46 -10.42
C GLY A 548 -0.46 -28.44 -11.48
N THR A 549 -1.62 -28.64 -12.05
CA THR A 549 -2.18 -27.73 -13.06
C THR A 549 -3.57 -27.30 -12.63
N PHE A 550 -3.78 -26.01 -12.44
CA PHE A 550 -5.11 -25.41 -12.32
C PHE A 550 -5.61 -24.91 -13.67
N TYR A 551 -6.91 -24.83 -13.80
CA TYR A 551 -7.58 -24.05 -14.82
C TYR A 551 -8.51 -23.05 -14.16
N ALA A 552 -8.64 -21.87 -14.79
CA ALA A 552 -9.57 -20.83 -14.37
C ALA A 552 -10.39 -20.37 -15.57
N THR A 553 -11.68 -20.11 -15.37
CA THR A 553 -12.57 -19.65 -16.44
C THR A 553 -13.53 -18.58 -15.96
N MET A 554 -13.85 -17.64 -16.85
CA MET A 554 -14.93 -16.67 -16.71
C MET A 554 -15.50 -16.32 -18.09
N GLU A 555 -16.62 -15.63 -18.12
CA GLU A 555 -17.15 -15.02 -19.33
C GLU A 555 -17.07 -13.49 -19.25
N VAL A 556 -16.69 -12.87 -20.37
CA VAL A 556 -16.62 -11.43 -20.58
C VAL A 556 -17.64 -11.02 -21.62
N TYR A 557 -18.61 -10.19 -21.25
CA TYR A 557 -19.57 -9.62 -22.19
C TYR A 557 -18.99 -8.37 -22.85
N SER A 558 -18.99 -8.32 -24.18
CA SER A 558 -18.67 -7.12 -24.96
C SER A 558 -19.92 -6.63 -25.72
N PRO A 559 -20.23 -5.34 -25.74
CA PRO A 559 -21.37 -4.80 -26.49
C PRO A 559 -21.17 -4.86 -28.00
N ASP A 560 -19.94 -4.99 -28.48
CA ASP A 560 -19.53 -4.99 -29.88
C ASP A 560 -18.35 -5.92 -30.15
N ASP A 561 -18.00 -6.06 -31.44
CA ASP A 561 -16.78 -6.75 -31.88
C ASP A 561 -15.61 -5.77 -31.81
N ARG A 562 -14.59 -6.05 -30.96
CA ARG A 562 -13.45 -5.16 -30.80
C ARG A 562 -12.17 -5.84 -30.33
N LEU A 563 -11.03 -5.19 -30.57
CA LEU A 563 -9.77 -5.49 -29.92
C LEU A 563 -9.73 -4.77 -28.59
N GLN A 564 -9.62 -5.53 -27.51
CA GLN A 564 -9.52 -5.00 -26.14
C GLN A 564 -8.15 -5.30 -25.58
N ASP A 565 -7.57 -4.32 -24.90
CA ASP A 565 -6.32 -4.48 -24.18
C ASP A 565 -6.56 -5.22 -22.85
N PHE A 566 -5.68 -6.18 -22.56
CA PHE A 566 -5.67 -6.94 -21.30
C PHE A 566 -4.28 -6.91 -20.68
N TRP A 567 -4.18 -6.75 -19.40
CA TRP A 567 -3.02 -7.15 -18.63
C TRP A 567 -3.15 -8.63 -18.29
N VAL A 568 -2.15 -9.41 -18.73
CA VAL A 568 -2.09 -10.84 -18.51
C VAL A 568 -0.72 -11.20 -17.96
N GLY A 569 -0.67 -11.95 -16.88
CA GLY A 569 0.56 -12.43 -16.26
C GLY A 569 0.36 -13.75 -15.52
N PHE A 570 1.43 -14.56 -15.46
CA PHE A 570 1.44 -15.85 -14.78
C PHE A 570 2.68 -15.94 -13.89
N GLN A 571 2.90 -14.94 -13.11
CA GLN A 571 4.17 -14.61 -12.54
C GLN A 571 4.59 -15.50 -11.36
N GLY A 572 5.76 -16.08 -11.43
CA GLY A 572 6.41 -16.84 -10.35
C GLY A 572 7.54 -16.12 -9.61
N TRP A 573 7.78 -14.84 -9.88
CA TRP A 573 8.97 -14.13 -9.45
C TRP A 573 8.67 -13.13 -8.33
N SER A 574 9.67 -12.92 -7.48
CA SER A 574 9.75 -11.76 -6.61
C SER A 574 10.48 -10.63 -7.34
N ARG A 575 10.11 -9.38 -7.10
CA ARG A 575 10.81 -8.20 -7.62
C ARG A 575 12.17 -8.00 -6.99
N SER A 576 12.43 -8.59 -5.84
CA SER A 576 13.75 -8.62 -5.25
C SER A 576 14.71 -9.37 -6.16
N GLY A 577 15.73 -8.68 -6.66
CA GLY A 577 16.70 -9.22 -7.62
C GLY A 577 17.43 -10.47 -7.14
N GLY A 578 17.52 -10.70 -5.83
CA GLY A 578 18.11 -11.89 -5.22
C GLY A 578 17.22 -13.13 -5.23
N ARG A 579 15.93 -13.00 -5.58
CA ARG A 579 14.92 -14.06 -5.40
C ARG A 579 14.33 -14.57 -6.72
N ARG A 580 15.00 -14.34 -7.83
CA ARG A 580 14.63 -14.90 -9.13
C ARG A 580 14.94 -16.37 -9.18
N VAL A 581 13.96 -17.14 -9.62
CA VAL A 581 14.06 -18.59 -9.75
C VAL A 581 13.83 -18.99 -11.20
N GLY A 582 14.82 -19.67 -11.80
CA GLY A 582 14.71 -20.25 -13.14
C GLY A 582 15.11 -19.33 -14.29
N PRO A 583 15.09 -19.85 -15.52
CA PRO A 583 15.40 -19.11 -16.74
C PRO A 583 14.25 -18.18 -17.14
N PHE A 584 14.53 -17.25 -18.06
CA PHE A 584 13.51 -16.44 -18.70
C PHE A 584 12.69 -17.26 -19.69
N PRO A 585 11.40 -16.97 -19.93
CA PRO A 585 10.63 -17.60 -20.97
C PRO A 585 11.14 -17.19 -22.34
N ASP A 586 11.01 -18.10 -23.32
CA ASP A 586 11.27 -17.78 -24.71
C ASP A 586 10.20 -16.84 -25.30
N GLN A 587 10.51 -16.16 -26.41
CA GLN A 587 9.53 -15.39 -27.16
C GLN A 587 8.33 -16.28 -27.55
N GLY A 588 7.12 -15.79 -27.33
CA GLY A 588 5.89 -16.55 -27.56
C GLY A 588 5.45 -17.42 -26.39
N GLN A 589 6.18 -17.44 -25.28
CA GLN A 589 5.79 -18.07 -24.01
C GLN A 589 5.38 -17.04 -22.96
N TRP A 590 4.33 -17.33 -22.22
CA TRP A 590 3.90 -16.49 -21.10
C TRP A 590 4.86 -16.57 -19.89
N HIS A 591 5.29 -17.78 -19.59
CA HIS A 591 6.18 -18.11 -18.46
C HIS A 591 6.87 -19.45 -18.71
N THR A 592 7.94 -19.75 -17.98
CA THR A 592 8.71 -21.00 -18.08
C THR A 592 7.92 -22.24 -17.67
N THR A 593 6.84 -22.09 -16.89
CA THR A 593 5.89 -23.15 -16.55
C THR A 593 4.85 -23.41 -17.64
N ASN A 594 4.98 -22.78 -18.81
CA ASN A 594 4.11 -22.95 -19.98
C ASN A 594 2.60 -22.78 -19.73
N PRO A 595 2.17 -21.71 -19.04
CA PRO A 595 0.74 -21.40 -18.93
C PRO A 595 0.15 -21.01 -20.29
N LYS A 596 -1.18 -21.10 -20.39
CA LYS A 596 -1.92 -20.82 -21.63
C LYS A 596 -3.13 -19.93 -21.33
N LEU A 597 -3.50 -19.14 -22.31
CA LEU A 597 -4.72 -18.35 -22.35
C LEU A 597 -5.49 -18.66 -23.64
N TRP A 598 -6.77 -18.96 -23.53
CA TRP A 598 -7.68 -19.04 -24.66
C TRP A 598 -8.85 -18.07 -24.48
N VAL A 599 -9.26 -17.46 -25.58
CA VAL A 599 -10.52 -16.71 -25.66
C VAL A 599 -11.35 -17.27 -26.81
N ASN A 600 -12.58 -17.74 -26.54
CA ASN A 600 -13.45 -18.39 -27.49
C ASN A 600 -12.76 -19.59 -28.23
N ASN A 601 -12.01 -20.40 -27.48
CA ASN A 601 -11.19 -21.53 -27.96
C ASN A 601 -10.02 -21.15 -28.88
N VAL A 602 -9.67 -19.86 -28.98
CA VAL A 602 -8.48 -19.40 -29.71
C VAL A 602 -7.36 -19.13 -28.70
N GLU A 603 -6.23 -19.82 -28.86
CA GLU A 603 -5.04 -19.58 -28.01
C GLU A 603 -4.48 -18.18 -28.28
N ILE A 604 -4.24 -17.43 -27.22
CA ILE A 604 -3.69 -16.08 -27.25
C ILE A 604 -2.22 -16.17 -26.86
N ALA A 605 -1.35 -15.71 -27.74
CA ALA A 605 0.08 -15.60 -27.48
C ALA A 605 0.40 -14.32 -26.67
N PRO A 606 1.45 -14.33 -25.86
CA PRO A 606 1.93 -13.11 -25.21
C PRO A 606 2.40 -12.09 -26.26
N PRO A 607 2.37 -10.77 -25.92
CA PRO A 607 2.94 -9.76 -26.79
C PRO A 607 4.45 -9.98 -26.96
N ASN A 608 5.00 -9.55 -28.09
CA ASN A 608 6.46 -9.52 -28.25
C ASN A 608 7.08 -8.65 -27.16
N TRP A 609 8.20 -9.11 -26.64
CA TRP A 609 8.94 -8.41 -25.59
C TRP A 609 10.44 -8.40 -25.92
N LYS A 610 11.13 -7.39 -25.39
CA LYS A 610 12.57 -7.31 -25.52
C LYS A 610 13.22 -8.08 -24.37
N GLN A 611 14.01 -9.10 -24.71
CA GLN A 611 14.72 -9.83 -23.67
C GLN A 611 15.67 -8.88 -22.95
N PRO A 612 15.60 -8.77 -21.62
CA PRO A 612 16.49 -7.89 -20.86
C PRO A 612 17.91 -8.40 -20.97
N ASN A 613 18.86 -7.47 -21.01
CA ASN A 613 20.26 -7.82 -20.85
C ASN A 613 20.52 -8.14 -19.38
N LEU A 614 20.82 -9.40 -19.12
CA LEU A 614 21.02 -9.93 -17.75
C LEU A 614 22.45 -9.70 -17.24
N GLY A 615 23.12 -8.66 -17.62
CA GLY A 615 24.48 -8.34 -17.16
C GLY A 615 24.60 -8.28 -15.64
N THR A 616 23.53 -7.89 -14.94
CA THR A 616 23.47 -7.91 -13.48
C THR A 616 22.12 -8.47 -12.99
N ARG A 617 22.10 -9.11 -11.82
CA ARG A 617 20.88 -9.59 -11.16
C ARG A 617 19.96 -8.46 -10.65
N THR A 618 20.44 -7.24 -10.71
CA THR A 618 19.81 -6.07 -10.11
C THR A 618 19.24 -5.11 -11.14
N ASP A 619 19.37 -5.43 -12.44
CA ASP A 619 18.76 -4.62 -13.49
C ASP A 619 17.26 -4.87 -13.54
N GLU A 620 16.53 -3.83 -13.88
CA GLU A 620 15.10 -3.91 -14.14
C GLU A 620 14.81 -4.90 -15.27
N ILE A 621 13.82 -5.77 -15.04
CA ILE A 621 13.38 -6.75 -16.02
C ILE A 621 11.88 -6.61 -16.24
N PRO A 622 11.45 -5.70 -17.10
CA PRO A 622 10.05 -5.28 -17.18
C PRO A 622 9.09 -6.37 -17.65
N PHE A 623 9.58 -7.44 -18.26
CA PHE A 623 8.68 -8.47 -18.78
C PHE A 623 8.42 -9.64 -17.84
N ILE A 624 9.39 -9.98 -17.03
CA ILE A 624 9.38 -11.23 -16.25
C ILE A 624 8.98 -10.99 -14.81
N ASP A 625 9.15 -9.77 -14.38
CA ASP A 625 8.65 -9.34 -13.11
C ASP A 625 7.13 -9.16 -13.17
N GLU A 626 6.44 -9.14 -12.06
CA GLU A 626 4.99 -8.94 -11.96
C GLU A 626 4.50 -7.67 -12.65
N ASP A 627 5.40 -7.00 -13.34
CA ASP A 627 5.22 -5.69 -13.94
C ASP A 627 4.55 -5.77 -15.31
N TYR A 628 3.43 -6.52 -15.39
CA TYR A 628 2.63 -6.57 -16.62
C TYR A 628 2.11 -5.19 -17.05
N PHE A 629 2.15 -4.18 -16.20
CA PHE A 629 1.87 -2.79 -16.55
C PHE A 629 3.06 -2.05 -17.20
N TYR A 630 4.28 -2.62 -17.19
CA TYR A 630 5.44 -2.09 -17.92
C TYR A 630 5.50 -2.56 -19.37
N ARG A 631 4.88 -3.69 -19.69
CA ARG A 631 4.83 -4.20 -21.03
C ARG A 631 3.57 -3.72 -21.75
N SER A 632 3.59 -3.78 -23.09
CA SER A 632 2.39 -3.54 -23.87
C SER A 632 1.29 -4.49 -23.45
N PRO A 633 0.05 -4.04 -23.27
CA PRO A 633 -1.07 -4.91 -23.01
C PRO A 633 -1.25 -5.93 -24.15
N THR A 634 -1.83 -7.07 -23.80
CA THR A 634 -2.19 -8.11 -24.78
C THR A 634 -3.49 -7.72 -25.44
N LYS A 635 -3.47 -7.55 -26.78
CA LYS A 635 -4.68 -7.26 -27.56
C LYS A 635 -5.46 -8.55 -27.81
N ILE A 636 -6.68 -8.59 -27.30
CA ILE A 636 -7.59 -9.74 -27.41
C ILE A 636 -8.82 -9.34 -28.22
N GLN A 637 -9.13 -10.14 -29.26
CA GLN A 637 -10.35 -9.97 -30.04
C GLN A 637 -11.55 -10.47 -29.24
N LEU A 638 -12.40 -9.56 -28.83
CA LEU A 638 -13.72 -9.87 -28.29
C LEU A 638 -14.78 -9.81 -29.38
N LYS A 639 -15.74 -10.72 -29.30
CA LYS A 639 -16.95 -10.73 -30.12
C LYS A 639 -18.09 -10.07 -29.35
N LYS A 640 -19.03 -9.51 -30.06
CA LYS A 640 -20.27 -9.01 -29.47
C LYS A 640 -20.98 -10.15 -28.73
N GLY A 641 -21.35 -9.91 -27.48
CA GLY A 641 -21.95 -10.91 -26.59
C GLY A 641 -20.93 -11.47 -25.58
N TRP A 642 -21.20 -12.66 -25.06
CA TRP A 642 -20.36 -13.32 -24.09
C TRP A 642 -19.16 -14.01 -24.77
N ASN A 643 -17.98 -13.80 -24.21
CA ASN A 643 -16.71 -14.38 -24.62
C ASN A 643 -16.15 -15.23 -23.50
N THR A 644 -15.87 -16.49 -23.77
CA THR A 644 -15.29 -17.41 -22.79
C THR A 644 -13.79 -17.19 -22.70
N VAL A 645 -13.28 -16.96 -21.49
CA VAL A 645 -11.86 -16.90 -21.18
C VAL A 645 -11.49 -18.16 -20.40
N LEU A 646 -10.45 -18.87 -20.84
CA LEU A 646 -9.90 -20.04 -20.16
C LEU A 646 -8.40 -19.87 -19.97
N LEU A 647 -7.93 -20.10 -18.77
CA LEU A 647 -6.53 -20.08 -18.39
C LEU A 647 -6.08 -21.46 -17.95
N LYS A 648 -4.87 -21.86 -18.36
CA LYS A 648 -4.13 -23.01 -17.82
C LYS A 648 -2.99 -22.46 -16.97
N ILE A 649 -2.88 -22.90 -15.72
CA ILE A 649 -1.92 -22.37 -14.76
C ILE A 649 -1.16 -23.56 -14.16
N PRO A 650 -0.15 -24.09 -14.86
CA PRO A 650 0.67 -25.18 -14.36
C PRO A 650 1.76 -24.69 -13.42
N GLN A 651 2.19 -25.57 -12.54
CA GLN A 651 3.28 -25.33 -11.59
C GLN A 651 4.13 -26.58 -11.41
N ASP A 652 5.43 -26.35 -11.30
CA ASP A 652 6.42 -27.33 -10.88
C ASP A 652 6.94 -27.03 -9.46
N ASN A 653 7.88 -27.84 -8.97
CA ASN A 653 8.46 -27.64 -7.64
C ASN A 653 9.42 -26.44 -7.53
N ASN A 654 9.71 -25.73 -8.61
CA ASN A 654 10.79 -24.76 -8.67
C ASN A 654 10.35 -23.33 -8.38
N SER A 655 9.04 -23.04 -8.33
CA SER A 655 8.55 -21.69 -8.13
C SER A 655 8.02 -21.45 -6.72
N TRP A 656 8.33 -20.27 -6.20
CA TRP A 656 7.90 -19.81 -4.87
C TRP A 656 6.48 -19.25 -4.89
N LYS A 657 5.97 -18.92 -6.08
CA LYS A 657 4.71 -18.24 -6.30
C LYS A 657 3.92 -18.95 -7.39
N TRP A 658 2.62 -19.00 -7.23
CA TRP A 658 1.73 -19.61 -8.20
C TRP A 658 0.48 -18.74 -8.32
N MET A 659 0.32 -18.07 -9.43
CA MET A 659 -0.74 -17.10 -9.63
C MET A 659 -1.03 -16.83 -11.09
N PHE A 660 -2.11 -16.12 -11.36
CA PHE A 660 -2.32 -15.40 -12.61
C PHE A 660 -2.95 -14.03 -12.36
N THR A 661 -2.77 -13.15 -13.33
CA THR A 661 -3.56 -11.93 -13.52
C THR A 661 -4.15 -11.98 -14.92
N CYS A 662 -5.44 -11.66 -15.08
CA CYS A 662 -6.07 -11.50 -16.39
C CYS A 662 -7.21 -10.48 -16.27
N VAL A 663 -6.95 -9.24 -16.68
CA VAL A 663 -7.87 -8.12 -16.51
C VAL A 663 -7.90 -7.25 -17.76
N PRO A 664 -9.07 -6.89 -18.31
CA PRO A 664 -9.18 -5.90 -19.36
C PRO A 664 -8.88 -4.51 -18.80
N VAL A 665 -8.20 -3.70 -19.59
CA VAL A 665 -7.77 -2.35 -19.21
C VAL A 665 -7.99 -1.38 -20.35
N ASP A 666 -8.34 -0.13 -20.01
CA ASP A 666 -8.21 1.03 -20.86
C ASP A 666 -7.03 1.86 -20.37
N ILE A 667 -6.12 2.20 -21.28
CA ILE A 667 -4.93 2.99 -20.97
C ILE A 667 -5.00 4.30 -21.75
N GLU A 668 -5.25 5.38 -21.05
CA GLU A 668 -5.26 6.73 -21.58
C GLU A 668 -4.28 7.62 -20.83
N ASN A 669 -3.41 8.34 -21.54
CA ASN A 669 -2.45 9.28 -20.95
C ASN A 669 -1.60 8.68 -19.81
N ASN A 670 -1.13 7.44 -19.96
CA ASN A 670 -0.43 6.66 -18.92
C ASN A 670 -1.25 6.32 -17.67
N GLN A 671 -2.54 6.58 -17.68
CA GLN A 671 -3.47 6.11 -16.66
C GLN A 671 -4.16 4.84 -17.10
N VAL A 672 -4.30 3.92 -16.15
CA VAL A 672 -5.07 2.70 -16.32
C VAL A 672 -6.44 2.86 -15.70
N ARG A 673 -7.47 2.38 -16.40
CA ARG A 673 -8.86 2.43 -15.95
C ARG A 673 -9.58 1.12 -16.28
N GLU A 674 -10.70 0.91 -15.61
CA GLU A 674 -11.65 -0.15 -15.92
C GLU A 674 -12.29 0.10 -17.29
N VAL A 675 -12.56 -0.98 -18.02
CA VAL A 675 -13.36 -0.95 -19.24
C VAL A 675 -14.83 -0.97 -18.85
N SER A 676 -15.45 0.19 -18.78
CA SER A 676 -16.75 0.41 -18.12
C SER A 676 -17.96 -0.29 -18.76
N ASP A 677 -17.88 -0.68 -20.02
CA ASP A 677 -18.97 -1.32 -20.76
C ASP A 677 -18.86 -2.85 -20.86
N LEU A 678 -17.77 -3.43 -20.31
CA LEU A 678 -17.65 -4.87 -20.15
C LEU A 678 -18.41 -5.34 -18.90
N LYS A 679 -18.90 -6.62 -18.95
CA LYS A 679 -19.47 -7.29 -17.78
C LYS A 679 -18.84 -8.66 -17.63
N PHE A 680 -18.77 -9.13 -16.40
CA PHE A 680 -18.10 -10.39 -16.05
C PHE A 680 -19.07 -11.31 -15.33
N ARG A 681 -18.94 -12.63 -15.59
CA ARG A 681 -19.66 -13.66 -14.82
C ARG A 681 -18.88 -14.96 -14.83
N THR A 682 -19.22 -15.86 -13.94
CA THR A 682 -18.77 -17.25 -13.93
C THR A 682 -19.61 -18.09 -14.89
N ILE A 683 -19.08 -19.26 -15.27
CA ILE A 683 -19.75 -20.22 -16.18
C ILE A 683 -20.48 -21.28 -15.36
N PHE A 684 -19.92 -21.70 -14.21
CA PHE A 684 -20.37 -22.83 -13.40
C PHE A 684 -20.87 -22.42 -12.01
#